data_abebe3762865aa19976a38cfd345dbba
#
_entry.id   abebe3762865aa19976a38cfd345dbba
#
_cell.length_a   1.000
_cell.length_b   1.000
_cell.length_c   1.000
_cell.angle_alpha   90.00
_cell.angle_beta   90.00
_cell.angle_gamma   90.00
#
_symmetry.space_group_name_H-M   'P 1'
#
loop_
_entity.id
_entity.type
_entity.pdbx_description
1 polymer ?
#
loop_
_entity_poly.entity_id
_entity_poly.type
_entity_poly.pdbx_seq_one_letter_code
_entity_poly.pdbx_strand_id
1 'polypeptide(L)'
;MEEHHIPQAVQIRNAHVHNLKNIDVDIPLHQIVGIAGVSGSGKSSLALGVLYAEGSRRYLDALSTYTRRRMTQAARAGVDEVLYVPAALALHQRPGVPGIRSTFGTGTELLNSLRLMYSRLASHRCPNGHYLVPSLRVAAGKELLCPECGAQFLAPSAEELAFNSQGACPQCGGIGTVRTVDPATLVPDDSLTIDEGAVAPWNSLMWSLMTDICREMGVRTDVPFRDLTAQEKEIVFHGPAEKKHIFYHNKNSNQAGELDFTYFNATYTVENALAKVKDEKGMKRVEKFLKEDICPACHGTRLSAAARAPKLRGLSLDEACRMPLSELVGWVQGVPDSLPAEMRPMAENIVESFTGPAKRLMDLGLGYLALDRAASTLSTGERQRMQLARAVRNRTTGVLYVLDEPSIGLHPSNIVGLTGVMHDLIADGNSVILVDHDTQILKEADWIVEMGPEAGAKGGHVIAQGTIPAIEADPASQIGPFLSGKADTLRRKRALADALFAQGTLHLSTAQLHTVKPLEVDLPKGRLTVVTGVSGSGKTTLVLESLVPALEARIDGKTLPPHVRALDAEGIAHVKLIDATPIGINVRSTVATYAGVHDDLRRLFARSPDAKAHGYKAGDFSYNTGSLRCPGCDGTGEVSLDVQFLPDVNIPCPDCRGSRYARAAGLVKLTGPAGQTASLPELMDMDVNTAINFCRNMKTVCQKLKVLQQLGLGYLTLGEETPSLSGGEAQRLKLASEIGRTQTDSVFVFDEPSIGLHPLDVQVLLGVFQALLDNGATVVVIEHDLDVIRNADYIIDMGPGGGDAGGRIVACGTPEQICNDPASITGRYLRR
;
A
#
# COMPACT_ATOMS: atom_id res chain seq x y z
N MET A 1 27.66 15.94 -45.60
CA MET A 1 27.11 15.84 -44.23
C MET A 1 26.03 14.77 -44.28
N GLU A 2 26.28 13.59 -43.77
CA GLU A 2 25.23 12.57 -43.61
C GLU A 2 24.18 13.16 -42.66
N GLU A 3 22.95 13.24 -43.13
CA GLU A 3 21.83 13.56 -42.26
C GLU A 3 21.79 12.51 -41.14
N HIS A 4 22.16 12.90 -39.93
CA HIS A 4 22.00 12.06 -38.77
C HIS A 4 20.49 11.81 -38.60
N HIS A 5 20.06 10.62 -39.01
CA HIS A 5 18.69 10.18 -38.87
C HIS A 5 18.41 9.97 -37.37
N ILE A 6 17.68 10.92 -36.76
CA ILE A 6 17.26 10.80 -35.38
C ILE A 6 16.20 9.67 -35.32
N PRO A 7 16.44 8.62 -34.57
CA PRO A 7 15.48 7.52 -34.46
C PRO A 7 14.12 8.03 -33.94
N GLN A 8 13.04 7.68 -34.64
CA GLN A 8 11.69 8.11 -34.27
C GLN A 8 10.92 7.07 -33.46
N ALA A 9 11.45 5.86 -33.30
CA ALA A 9 10.81 4.77 -32.56
C ALA A 9 11.85 3.87 -31.90
N VAL A 10 11.51 3.30 -30.77
CA VAL A 10 12.16 2.13 -30.17
C VAL A 10 11.69 0.90 -30.93
N GLN A 11 12.63 0.10 -31.45
CA GLN A 11 12.33 -1.14 -32.18
C GLN A 11 12.59 -2.34 -31.28
N ILE A 12 11.58 -3.14 -31.05
CA ILE A 12 11.63 -4.37 -30.24
C ILE A 12 11.41 -5.54 -31.17
N ARG A 13 12.28 -6.59 -31.07
CA ARG A 13 12.19 -7.80 -31.90
C ARG A 13 12.27 -9.03 -31.02
N ASN A 14 11.32 -9.94 -31.25
CA ASN A 14 11.22 -11.25 -30.61
C ASN A 14 11.19 -11.16 -29.06
N ALA A 15 10.37 -10.28 -28.50
CA ALA A 15 10.24 -10.19 -27.04
C ALA A 15 9.42 -11.36 -26.47
N HIS A 16 10.01 -12.06 -25.49
CA HIS A 16 9.46 -13.26 -24.86
C HIS A 16 9.58 -13.24 -23.33
N VAL A 17 9.49 -12.04 -22.72
CA VAL A 17 9.50 -11.85 -21.26
C VAL A 17 8.16 -12.27 -20.68
N HIS A 18 8.19 -13.08 -19.61
CA HIS A 18 7.00 -13.60 -18.93
C HIS A 18 6.00 -14.27 -19.89
N ASN A 19 4.83 -13.64 -20.11
CA ASN A 19 3.78 -14.18 -20.99
C ASN A 19 3.85 -13.66 -22.42
N LEU A 20 4.81 -12.80 -22.79
CA LEU A 20 4.95 -12.30 -24.18
C LEU A 20 5.26 -13.42 -25.16
N LYS A 21 4.64 -13.38 -26.34
CA LYS A 21 4.67 -14.45 -27.36
C LYS A 21 5.51 -14.07 -28.56
N ASN A 22 6.81 -13.83 -28.34
CA ASN A 22 7.77 -13.48 -29.41
C ASN A 22 7.28 -12.30 -30.26
N ILE A 23 6.92 -11.20 -29.57
CA ILE A 23 6.32 -10.05 -30.24
C ILE A 23 7.37 -9.12 -30.85
N ASP A 24 7.02 -8.58 -32.02
CA ASP A 24 7.70 -7.49 -32.68
C ASP A 24 6.83 -6.23 -32.59
N VAL A 25 7.37 -5.12 -32.10
CA VAL A 25 6.64 -3.86 -31.96
C VAL A 25 7.56 -2.65 -32.04
N ASP A 26 7.10 -1.61 -32.73
CA ASP A 26 7.76 -0.32 -32.80
C ASP A 26 7.01 0.69 -31.95
N ILE A 27 7.71 1.33 -31.01
CA ILE A 27 7.16 2.28 -30.05
C ILE A 27 7.62 3.69 -30.43
N PRO A 28 6.74 4.59 -30.84
CA PRO A 28 7.11 5.97 -31.20
C PRO A 28 7.78 6.71 -30.04
N LEU A 29 8.78 7.54 -30.34
CA LEU A 29 9.47 8.42 -29.39
C LEU A 29 8.85 9.83 -29.43
N HIS A 30 9.09 10.62 -28.35
CA HIS A 30 8.63 12.01 -28.19
C HIS A 30 7.10 12.16 -28.23
N GLN A 31 6.41 11.12 -27.81
CA GLN A 31 4.95 11.04 -27.77
C GLN A 31 4.51 10.34 -26.48
N ILE A 32 3.23 10.47 -26.15
CA ILE A 32 2.57 9.68 -25.12
C ILE A 32 2.06 8.38 -25.77
N VAL A 33 2.65 7.25 -25.41
CA VAL A 33 2.25 5.93 -25.91
C VAL A 33 1.49 5.18 -24.81
N GLY A 34 0.21 4.95 -25.03
CA GLY A 34 -0.64 4.15 -24.15
C GLY A 34 -0.45 2.64 -24.39
N ILE A 35 -0.20 1.84 -23.35
CA ILE A 35 -0.23 0.38 -23.41
C ILE A 35 -1.50 -0.09 -22.70
N ALA A 36 -2.48 -0.56 -23.46
CA ALA A 36 -3.79 -0.99 -23.00
C ALA A 36 -3.97 -2.52 -23.07
N GLY A 37 -5.06 -3.04 -22.51
CA GLY A 37 -5.46 -4.46 -22.62
C GLY A 37 -5.94 -5.02 -21.28
N VAL A 38 -6.55 -6.19 -21.29
CA VAL A 38 -7.09 -6.86 -20.09
C VAL A 38 -6.00 -7.17 -19.06
N SER A 39 -6.39 -7.36 -17.79
CA SER A 39 -5.46 -7.76 -16.72
C SER A 39 -4.76 -9.07 -17.09
N GLY A 40 -3.42 -9.13 -16.88
CA GLY A 40 -2.62 -10.32 -17.23
C GLY A 40 -2.35 -10.52 -18.74
N SER A 41 -2.66 -9.54 -19.62
CA SER A 41 -2.38 -9.63 -21.06
C SER A 41 -0.93 -9.38 -21.48
N GLY A 42 -0.05 -8.94 -20.55
CA GLY A 42 1.37 -8.70 -20.83
C GLY A 42 1.79 -7.24 -20.91
N LYS A 43 0.94 -6.28 -20.54
CA LYS A 43 1.24 -4.84 -20.54
C LYS A 43 2.49 -4.48 -19.76
N SER A 44 2.53 -4.86 -18.47
CA SER A 44 3.71 -4.59 -17.61
C SER A 44 4.93 -5.39 -18.05
N SER A 45 4.75 -6.56 -18.70
CA SER A 45 5.86 -7.33 -19.32
C SER A 45 6.52 -6.53 -20.44
N LEU A 46 5.74 -5.86 -21.30
CA LEU A 46 6.27 -5.00 -22.35
C LEU A 46 6.86 -3.70 -21.78
N ALA A 47 6.12 -2.99 -20.93
CA ALA A 47 6.53 -1.68 -20.41
C ALA A 47 7.72 -1.76 -19.45
N LEU A 48 7.61 -2.60 -18.41
CA LEU A 48 8.64 -2.73 -17.37
C LEU A 48 9.66 -3.82 -17.70
N GLY A 49 9.19 -4.98 -18.18
CA GLY A 49 10.04 -6.13 -18.47
C GLY A 49 10.93 -5.98 -19.71
N VAL A 50 10.56 -5.14 -20.68
CA VAL A 50 11.37 -4.87 -21.89
C VAL A 50 11.86 -3.44 -21.92
N LEU A 51 10.98 -2.45 -22.07
CA LEU A 51 11.38 -1.04 -22.32
C LEU A 51 12.17 -0.45 -21.14
N TYR A 52 11.63 -0.54 -19.91
CA TYR A 52 12.34 -0.02 -18.75
C TYR A 52 13.60 -0.83 -18.45
N ALA A 53 13.53 -2.18 -18.49
CA ALA A 53 14.67 -3.04 -18.17
C ALA A 53 15.85 -2.76 -19.10
N GLU A 54 15.63 -2.68 -20.41
CA GLU A 54 16.69 -2.40 -21.40
C GLU A 54 17.18 -0.95 -21.35
N GLY A 55 16.29 0.04 -21.22
CA GLY A 55 16.67 1.44 -21.10
C GLY A 55 17.46 1.75 -19.84
N SER A 56 17.03 1.20 -18.67
CA SER A 56 17.73 1.33 -17.42
C SER A 56 19.09 0.61 -17.45
N ARG A 57 19.15 -0.61 -17.97
CA ARG A 57 20.40 -1.39 -18.07
C ARG A 57 21.45 -0.66 -18.91
N ARG A 58 21.08 -0.18 -20.10
CA ARG A 58 22.03 0.54 -21.00
C ARG A 58 22.56 1.83 -20.37
N TYR A 59 21.71 2.55 -19.64
CA TYR A 59 22.16 3.72 -18.87
C TYR A 59 23.17 3.32 -17.78
N LEU A 60 22.88 2.26 -17.01
CA LEU A 60 23.77 1.77 -15.96
C LEU A 60 25.09 1.22 -16.54
N ASP A 61 25.06 0.60 -17.72
CA ASP A 61 26.26 0.10 -18.40
C ASP A 61 27.23 1.23 -18.80
N ALA A 62 26.73 2.44 -19.02
CA ALA A 62 27.55 3.63 -19.27
C ALA A 62 28.24 4.19 -17.99
N LEU A 63 27.80 3.78 -16.80
CA LEU A 63 28.36 4.25 -15.52
C LEU A 63 29.59 3.43 -15.07
N SER A 64 30.42 4.03 -14.19
CA SER A 64 31.55 3.31 -13.60
C SER A 64 31.12 2.06 -12.82
N THR A 65 31.96 1.05 -12.77
CA THR A 65 31.72 -0.21 -12.05
C THR A 65 31.39 0.02 -10.56
N TYR A 66 31.99 1.02 -9.94
CA TYR A 66 31.73 1.39 -8.55
C TYR A 66 30.30 1.92 -8.35
N THR A 67 29.85 2.81 -9.21
CA THR A 67 28.47 3.36 -9.17
C THR A 67 27.45 2.28 -9.46
N ARG A 68 27.70 1.44 -10.50
CA ARG A 68 26.83 0.34 -10.92
C ARG A 68 26.56 -0.66 -9.78
N ARG A 69 27.56 -0.99 -8.97
CA ARG A 69 27.43 -1.93 -7.82
C ARG A 69 26.52 -1.41 -6.69
N ARG A 70 26.25 -0.11 -6.62
CA ARG A 70 25.40 0.51 -5.59
C ARG A 70 23.96 0.78 -6.05
N MET A 71 23.67 0.55 -7.32
CA MET A 71 22.33 0.78 -7.90
C MET A 71 21.65 -0.56 -8.16
N THR A 72 20.36 -0.63 -7.89
CA THR A 72 19.54 -1.78 -8.24
C THR A 72 19.53 -1.95 -9.75
N GLN A 73 19.95 -3.11 -10.23
CA GLN A 73 19.98 -3.41 -11.66
C GLN A 73 18.70 -4.15 -12.04
N ALA A 74 18.06 -3.72 -13.15
CA ALA A 74 17.02 -4.51 -13.79
C ALA A 74 17.62 -5.79 -14.39
N ALA A 75 16.90 -6.91 -14.30
CA ALA A 75 17.28 -8.14 -14.97
C ALA A 75 17.31 -7.92 -16.49
N ARG A 76 18.16 -8.66 -17.21
CA ARG A 76 18.19 -8.62 -18.67
C ARG A 76 16.83 -9.09 -19.21
N ALA A 77 16.25 -8.31 -20.11
CA ALA A 77 15.01 -8.68 -20.77
C ALA A 77 15.19 -9.93 -21.65
N GLY A 78 14.19 -10.81 -21.67
CA GLY A 78 14.09 -11.89 -22.65
C GLY A 78 13.64 -11.35 -24.00
N VAL A 79 14.58 -10.84 -24.78
CA VAL A 79 14.35 -10.19 -26.08
C VAL A 79 15.58 -10.42 -26.96
N ASP A 80 15.39 -10.64 -28.26
CA ASP A 80 16.52 -10.82 -29.16
C ASP A 80 17.22 -9.48 -29.42
N GLU A 81 16.44 -8.43 -29.72
CA GLU A 81 16.98 -7.12 -30.01
C GLU A 81 16.04 -5.99 -29.57
N VAL A 82 16.63 -4.93 -29.00
CA VAL A 82 15.96 -3.64 -28.76
C VAL A 82 16.87 -2.54 -29.26
N LEU A 83 16.41 -1.76 -30.24
CA LEU A 83 17.17 -0.63 -30.83
C LEU A 83 16.58 0.69 -30.37
N TYR A 84 17.43 1.69 -30.21
CA TYR A 84 17.10 3.10 -29.99
C TYR A 84 16.32 3.37 -28.67
N VAL A 85 16.43 2.50 -27.67
CA VAL A 85 15.80 2.75 -26.37
C VAL A 85 16.58 3.82 -25.59
N PRO A 86 15.93 4.92 -25.18
CA PRO A 86 16.54 5.94 -24.31
C PRO A 86 16.85 5.42 -22.91
N ALA A 87 17.57 6.21 -22.10
CA ALA A 87 17.64 5.99 -20.67
C ALA A 87 16.21 5.99 -20.09
N ALA A 88 15.83 4.97 -19.32
CA ALA A 88 14.47 4.80 -18.86
C ALA A 88 14.34 4.98 -17.34
N LEU A 89 13.27 5.67 -16.94
CA LEU A 89 12.83 5.80 -15.54
C LEU A 89 11.43 5.22 -15.39
N ALA A 90 11.22 4.35 -14.39
CA ALA A 90 9.91 3.77 -14.14
C ALA A 90 9.29 4.31 -12.85
N LEU A 91 7.99 4.55 -12.92
CA LEU A 91 7.11 4.80 -11.79
C LEU A 91 6.19 3.58 -11.66
N HIS A 92 6.52 2.72 -10.70
CA HIS A 92 5.82 1.47 -10.48
C HIS A 92 4.45 1.72 -9.85
N GLN A 93 3.49 0.86 -10.16
CA GLN A 93 2.14 0.83 -9.57
C GLN A 93 2.17 0.88 -8.03
N ARG A 94 3.12 0.19 -7.40
CA ARG A 94 3.28 0.14 -5.95
C ARG A 94 4.66 0.64 -5.53
N PRO A 95 4.79 1.95 -5.24
CA PRO A 95 6.04 2.46 -4.68
C PRO A 95 6.32 1.81 -3.32
N GLY A 96 7.59 1.50 -3.06
CA GLY A 96 8.01 0.98 -1.76
C GLY A 96 7.58 1.90 -0.62
N VAL A 97 7.27 1.33 0.54
CA VAL A 97 6.91 2.10 1.73
C VAL A 97 8.16 2.82 2.24
N PRO A 98 8.15 4.17 2.31
CA PRO A 98 9.30 4.92 2.79
C PRO A 98 9.62 4.62 4.25
N GLY A 99 10.89 4.79 4.64
CA GLY A 99 11.32 4.59 6.00
C GLY A 99 10.60 5.51 7.00
N ILE A 100 10.57 5.11 8.28
CA ILE A 100 9.86 5.76 9.39
C ILE A 100 10.17 7.26 9.57
N ARG A 101 11.36 7.71 9.14
CA ARG A 101 11.76 9.12 9.18
C ARG A 101 11.36 9.91 7.93
N SER A 102 10.77 9.27 6.93
CA SER A 102 10.37 9.96 5.70
C SER A 102 9.04 10.68 5.89
N THR A 103 8.97 11.92 5.39
CA THR A 103 7.74 12.72 5.35
C THR A 103 7.43 13.11 3.90
N PHE A 104 6.22 13.63 3.66
CA PHE A 104 5.86 14.22 2.38
C PHE A 104 6.87 15.30 1.96
N GLY A 105 7.27 16.17 2.89
CA GLY A 105 8.27 17.24 2.64
C GLY A 105 9.66 16.71 2.27
N THR A 106 10.12 15.59 2.87
CA THR A 106 11.41 14.98 2.48
C THR A 106 11.30 14.20 1.18
N GLY A 107 10.19 13.50 0.96
CA GLY A 107 9.94 12.74 -0.26
C GLY A 107 9.82 13.62 -1.51
N THR A 108 9.25 14.82 -1.37
CA THR A 108 9.14 15.83 -2.44
C THR A 108 10.35 16.76 -2.53
N GLU A 109 11.26 16.70 -1.56
CA GLU A 109 12.39 17.61 -1.37
C GLU A 109 12.01 19.10 -1.12
N LEU A 110 10.72 19.43 -1.03
CA LEU A 110 10.28 20.80 -0.69
C LEU A 110 10.79 21.27 0.66
N LEU A 111 10.94 20.34 1.61
CA LEU A 111 11.49 20.67 2.93
C LEU A 111 12.93 21.21 2.84
N ASN A 112 13.72 20.82 1.83
CA ASN A 112 15.08 21.34 1.64
C ASN A 112 15.07 22.84 1.32
N SER A 113 14.21 23.27 0.39
CA SER A 113 14.03 24.68 0.06
C SER A 113 13.47 25.48 1.24
N LEU A 114 12.51 24.90 1.97
CA LEU A 114 11.95 25.56 3.17
C LEU A 114 13.01 25.72 4.27
N ARG A 115 13.82 24.68 4.56
CA ARG A 115 14.94 24.77 5.52
C ARG A 115 15.97 25.83 5.10
N LEU A 116 16.24 25.94 3.80
CA LEU A 116 17.14 26.98 3.28
C LEU A 116 16.57 28.38 3.52
N MET A 117 15.26 28.58 3.35
CA MET A 117 14.61 29.86 3.70
C MET A 117 14.80 30.18 5.19
N TYR A 118 14.52 29.21 6.07
CA TYR A 118 14.70 29.43 7.51
C TYR A 118 16.15 29.66 7.90
N SER A 119 17.11 28.99 7.27
CA SER A 119 18.53 29.21 7.53
C SER A 119 19.01 30.62 7.13
N ARG A 120 18.53 31.12 5.97
CA ARG A 120 19.11 32.33 5.31
C ARG A 120 18.25 33.58 5.42
N LEU A 121 16.95 33.43 5.67
CA LEU A 121 16.01 34.54 5.61
C LEU A 121 15.26 34.77 6.94
N ALA A 122 15.38 33.90 7.92
CA ALA A 122 14.63 33.99 9.17
C ALA A 122 15.27 34.95 10.19
N SER A 123 14.48 35.37 11.17
CA SER A 123 14.93 35.89 12.44
C SER A 123 15.51 34.81 13.30
N HIS A 124 16.76 34.93 13.73
CA HIS A 124 17.46 33.91 14.52
C HIS A 124 17.56 34.33 15.98
N ARG A 125 17.50 33.37 16.87
CA ARG A 125 17.57 33.54 18.30
C ARG A 125 19.01 33.42 18.79
N CYS A 126 19.52 34.44 19.48
CA CYS A 126 20.85 34.36 20.10
C CYS A 126 20.86 33.37 21.29
N PRO A 127 22.03 32.91 21.77
CA PRO A 127 22.12 31.99 22.91
C PRO A 127 21.44 32.50 24.19
N ASN A 128 21.34 33.83 24.38
CA ASN A 128 20.67 34.46 25.51
C ASN A 128 19.17 34.71 25.29
N GLY A 129 18.60 34.31 24.16
CA GLY A 129 17.15 34.33 23.94
C GLY A 129 16.62 35.45 23.08
N HIS A 130 17.41 36.45 22.69
CA HIS A 130 16.96 37.59 21.89
C HIS A 130 16.86 37.24 20.39
N TYR A 131 15.89 37.79 19.69
CA TYR A 131 15.71 37.56 18.25
C TYR A 131 16.35 38.69 17.44
N LEU A 132 17.19 38.34 16.46
CA LEU A 132 17.77 39.25 15.50
C LEU A 132 16.90 39.30 14.25
N VAL A 133 16.66 40.52 13.74
CA VAL A 133 15.98 40.71 12.46
C VAL A 133 16.77 40.13 11.28
N PRO A 134 16.10 39.68 10.20
CA PRO A 134 16.78 39.22 8.99
C PRO A 134 17.72 40.31 8.43
N SER A 135 18.90 39.91 7.97
CA SER A 135 19.91 40.84 7.44
C SER A 135 20.82 40.13 6.42
N LEU A 136 21.57 40.88 5.61
CA LEU A 136 22.57 40.37 4.69
C LEU A 136 23.61 39.45 5.37
N ARG A 137 23.91 39.72 6.66
CA ARG A 137 24.84 38.86 7.43
C ARG A 137 24.27 37.45 7.63
N VAL A 138 22.96 37.34 7.92
CA VAL A 138 22.22 36.09 8.00
C VAL A 138 22.21 35.39 6.62
N ALA A 139 21.83 36.14 5.57
CA ALA A 139 21.80 35.62 4.21
C ALA A 139 23.17 35.08 3.74
N ALA A 140 24.26 35.78 4.08
CA ALA A 140 25.62 35.39 3.75
C ALA A 140 26.22 34.31 4.66
N GLY A 141 25.50 33.87 5.70
CA GLY A 141 25.99 32.88 6.68
C GLY A 141 27.18 33.40 7.50
N LYS A 142 27.27 34.69 7.75
CA LYS A 142 28.32 35.31 8.55
C LYS A 142 27.95 35.33 10.03
N GLU A 143 28.99 35.46 10.88
CA GLU A 143 28.82 35.58 12.30
C GLU A 143 27.91 36.79 12.65
N LEU A 144 26.97 36.55 13.55
CA LEU A 144 25.99 37.52 14.02
C LEU A 144 26.39 38.02 15.39
N LEU A 145 26.18 39.34 15.63
CA LEU A 145 26.36 39.98 16.93
C LEU A 145 24.99 40.43 17.44
N CYS A 146 24.61 39.92 18.61
CA CYS A 146 23.35 40.34 19.22
C CYS A 146 23.44 41.79 19.71
N PRO A 147 22.57 42.71 19.23
CA PRO A 147 22.65 44.12 19.65
C PRO A 147 22.23 44.35 21.13
N GLU A 148 21.46 43.41 21.72
CA GLU A 148 20.97 43.51 23.08
C GLU A 148 21.96 43.00 24.14
N CYS A 149 22.69 41.90 23.83
CA CYS A 149 23.56 41.26 24.83
C CYS A 149 25.02 41.07 24.38
N GLY A 150 25.38 41.45 23.17
CA GLY A 150 26.75 41.30 22.64
C GLY A 150 27.18 39.87 22.31
N ALA A 151 26.28 38.90 22.42
CA ALA A 151 26.61 37.50 22.09
C ALA A 151 26.92 37.32 20.61
N GLN A 152 28.02 36.65 20.30
CA GLN A 152 28.40 36.26 18.94
C GLN A 152 27.95 34.82 18.68
N PHE A 153 27.32 34.57 17.53
CA PHE A 153 26.84 33.25 17.14
C PHE A 153 26.64 33.16 15.62
N LEU A 154 26.50 31.94 15.11
CA LEU A 154 26.14 31.65 13.71
C LEU A 154 24.66 31.27 13.61
N ALA A 155 24.00 31.75 12.56
CA ALA A 155 22.68 31.24 12.21
C ALA A 155 22.77 29.73 11.87
N PRO A 156 21.80 28.90 12.27
CA PRO A 156 21.82 27.47 11.97
C PRO A 156 21.82 27.24 10.46
N SER A 157 22.65 26.31 10.01
CA SER A 157 22.65 25.82 8.63
C SER A 157 21.37 25.07 8.30
N ALA A 158 21.08 24.83 7.02
CA ALA A 158 19.93 24.03 6.61
C ALA A 158 20.02 22.58 7.13
N GLU A 159 21.22 22.07 7.42
CA GLU A 159 21.45 20.74 8.00
C GLU A 159 21.14 20.71 9.50
N GLU A 160 21.43 21.76 10.23
CA GLU A 160 21.05 21.91 11.63
C GLU A 160 19.54 22.14 11.85
N LEU A 161 18.79 22.38 10.75
CA LEU A 161 17.34 22.45 10.74
C LEU A 161 16.70 21.12 10.24
N ALA A 162 17.48 20.08 9.98
CA ALA A 162 17.00 18.82 9.47
C ALA A 162 16.70 17.82 10.59
N PHE A 163 15.46 17.38 10.71
CA PHE A 163 15.05 16.40 11.73
C PHE A 163 15.64 15.01 11.53
N ASN A 164 16.13 14.68 10.34
CA ASN A 164 16.80 13.44 10.02
C ASN A 164 18.34 13.52 10.15
N SER A 165 18.87 14.64 10.65
CA SER A 165 20.27 14.93 10.86
C SER A 165 20.48 15.73 12.17
N GLN A 166 21.22 16.80 12.13
CA GLN A 166 21.64 17.59 13.32
C GLN A 166 20.48 18.31 14.02
N GLY A 167 19.39 18.63 13.31
CA GLY A 167 18.18 19.24 13.87
C GLY A 167 17.22 18.27 14.56
N ALA A 168 17.58 16.98 14.64
CA ALA A 168 16.73 15.96 15.24
C ALA A 168 16.43 16.22 16.72
N CYS A 169 15.20 15.93 17.15
CA CYS A 169 14.87 15.87 18.56
C CYS A 169 15.74 14.81 19.26
N PRO A 170 16.46 15.15 20.34
CA PRO A 170 17.38 14.20 20.98
C PRO A 170 16.66 13.00 21.62
N GLN A 171 15.38 13.15 22.04
CA GLN A 171 14.63 12.10 22.69
C GLN A 171 14.09 11.06 21.67
N CYS A 172 13.50 11.48 20.56
CA CYS A 172 12.93 10.56 19.56
C CYS A 172 13.84 10.36 18.34
N GLY A 173 15.00 10.97 18.28
CA GLY A 173 15.93 10.87 17.14
C GLY A 173 15.31 11.31 15.80
N GLY A 174 14.37 12.26 15.81
CA GLY A 174 13.71 12.78 14.61
C GLY A 174 12.52 11.92 14.11
N ILE A 175 12.03 10.98 14.93
CA ILE A 175 10.87 10.14 14.55
C ILE A 175 9.54 10.85 14.82
N GLY A 176 9.47 11.67 15.89
CA GLY A 176 8.26 12.38 16.31
C GLY A 176 7.42 11.62 17.32
N THR A 177 7.58 10.29 17.38
CA THR A 177 6.93 9.40 18.34
C THR A 177 7.97 8.67 19.19
N VAL A 178 7.55 8.14 20.33
CA VAL A 178 8.34 7.25 21.18
C VAL A 178 7.53 6.00 21.44
N ARG A 179 8.23 4.87 21.52
CA ARG A 179 7.60 3.61 21.91
C ARG A 179 7.66 3.48 23.41
N THR A 180 6.51 3.40 24.05
CA THR A 180 6.37 3.20 25.50
C THR A 180 5.67 1.89 25.76
N VAL A 181 5.87 1.32 26.94
CA VAL A 181 5.17 0.12 27.35
C VAL A 181 3.69 0.45 27.52
N ASP A 182 2.82 -0.37 26.95
CA ASP A 182 1.37 -0.26 27.14
C ASP A 182 0.93 -1.06 28.36
N PRO A 183 0.52 -0.42 29.48
CA PRO A 183 0.13 -1.12 30.68
C PRO A 183 -1.04 -2.09 30.48
N ALA A 184 -1.96 -1.79 29.54
CA ALA A 184 -3.13 -2.64 29.26
C ALA A 184 -2.74 -4.01 28.68
N THR A 185 -1.59 -4.10 28.01
CA THR A 185 -1.11 -5.34 27.39
C THR A 185 -0.27 -6.20 28.34
N LEU A 186 0.16 -5.65 29.48
CA LEU A 186 0.94 -6.39 30.48
C LEU A 186 0.10 -7.44 31.18
N VAL A 187 -1.18 -7.14 31.42
CA VAL A 187 -2.15 -8.05 32.03
C VAL A 187 -3.43 -8.01 31.18
N PRO A 188 -3.49 -8.76 30.08
CA PRO A 188 -4.63 -8.72 29.15
C PRO A 188 -5.90 -9.38 29.71
N ASP A 189 -5.76 -10.29 30.67
CA ASP A 189 -6.86 -10.95 31.39
C ASP A 189 -6.59 -10.91 32.88
N ASP A 190 -7.28 -10.03 33.60
CA ASP A 190 -7.15 -9.83 35.04
C ASP A 190 -7.94 -10.85 35.89
N SER A 191 -8.72 -11.72 35.25
CA SER A 191 -9.40 -12.84 35.91
C SER A 191 -8.45 -14.00 36.20
N LEU A 192 -7.30 -14.07 35.50
CA LEU A 192 -6.26 -15.06 35.74
C LEU A 192 -5.40 -14.69 36.95
N THR A 193 -4.84 -15.72 37.58
CA THR A 193 -3.82 -15.58 38.64
C THR A 193 -2.43 -15.37 37.97
N ILE A 194 -1.45 -14.85 38.74
CA ILE A 194 -0.07 -14.76 38.25
C ILE A 194 0.49 -16.17 37.97
N ASP A 195 0.13 -17.16 38.75
CA ASP A 195 0.50 -18.57 38.59
C ASP A 195 -0.07 -19.16 37.27
N GLU A 196 -1.27 -18.72 36.87
CA GLU A 196 -1.89 -19.08 35.56
C GLU A 196 -1.37 -18.27 34.39
N GLY A 197 -0.54 -17.28 34.65
CA GLY A 197 0.10 -16.47 33.59
C GLY A 197 -0.56 -15.13 33.28
N ALA A 198 -1.25 -14.51 34.24
CA ALA A 198 -1.86 -13.18 34.04
C ALA A 198 -0.86 -12.14 33.53
N VAL A 199 0.43 -12.20 33.92
CA VAL A 199 1.47 -11.25 33.50
C VAL A 199 2.11 -11.73 32.20
N ALA A 200 1.56 -11.30 31.09
CA ALA A 200 1.93 -11.76 29.75
C ALA A 200 3.42 -11.60 29.35
N PRO A 201 4.15 -10.51 29.70
CA PRO A 201 5.59 -10.39 29.44
C PRO A 201 6.44 -11.50 30.09
N TRP A 202 6.11 -11.94 31.29
CA TRP A 202 6.87 -13.00 31.97
C TRP A 202 6.73 -14.35 31.27
N ASN A 203 5.61 -14.61 30.61
CA ASN A 203 5.40 -15.85 29.87
C ASN A 203 6.13 -15.89 28.51
N SER A 204 6.37 -14.73 27.89
CA SER A 204 6.84 -14.65 26.50
C SER A 204 8.24 -14.07 26.33
N LEU A 205 8.72 -13.25 27.28
CA LEU A 205 9.98 -12.53 27.19
C LEU A 205 10.99 -12.91 28.29
N MET A 206 10.53 -13.60 29.38
CA MET A 206 11.34 -13.97 30.53
C MET A 206 11.20 -15.45 30.86
N TRP A 207 11.94 -15.90 31.88
CA TRP A 207 11.89 -17.27 32.36
C TRP A 207 10.72 -17.45 33.34
N SER A 208 10.15 -18.66 33.39
CA SER A 208 9.03 -19.05 34.26
C SER A 208 9.27 -18.85 35.77
N LEU A 209 10.51 -18.61 36.19
CA LEU A 209 10.90 -18.34 37.58
C LEU A 209 10.42 -16.98 38.10
N MET A 210 9.99 -16.06 37.25
CA MET A 210 9.57 -14.71 37.69
C MET A 210 8.37 -14.74 38.63
N THR A 211 7.48 -15.70 38.45
CA THR A 211 6.32 -15.93 39.36
C THR A 211 6.78 -16.25 40.77
N ASP A 212 7.74 -17.17 40.92
CA ASP A 212 8.27 -17.57 42.24
C ASP A 212 8.97 -16.40 42.93
N ILE A 213 9.77 -15.62 42.19
CA ILE A 213 10.43 -14.43 42.71
C ILE A 213 9.43 -13.35 43.10
N CYS A 214 8.35 -13.18 42.33
CA CYS A 214 7.27 -12.22 42.61
C CYS A 214 6.59 -12.56 43.99
N ARG A 215 6.46 -13.84 44.29
CA ARG A 215 5.92 -14.31 45.58
C ARG A 215 6.85 -13.89 46.74
N GLU A 216 8.17 -14.00 46.55
CA GLU A 216 9.16 -13.54 47.54
C GLU A 216 9.25 -12.00 47.65
N MET A 217 8.68 -11.27 46.70
CA MET A 217 8.45 -9.81 46.80
C MET A 217 7.20 -9.45 47.62
N GLY A 218 6.46 -10.43 48.14
CA GLY A 218 5.28 -10.24 48.97
C GLY A 218 3.97 -10.09 48.18
N VAL A 219 3.93 -10.56 46.92
CA VAL A 219 2.74 -10.53 46.05
C VAL A 219 2.06 -11.90 46.09
N ARG A 220 0.75 -11.94 46.27
CA ARG A 220 -0.07 -13.16 46.18
C ARG A 220 -0.19 -13.59 44.73
N THR A 221 0.37 -14.73 44.35
CA THR A 221 0.38 -15.21 42.97
C THR A 221 -0.77 -16.17 42.64
N ASP A 222 -1.50 -16.62 43.65
CA ASP A 222 -2.56 -17.63 43.60
C ASP A 222 -3.98 -17.06 43.58
N VAL A 223 -4.15 -15.72 43.57
CA VAL A 223 -5.45 -15.04 43.50
C VAL A 223 -5.58 -14.33 42.15
N PRO A 224 -6.81 -14.12 41.61
CA PRO A 224 -7.02 -13.34 40.38
C PRO A 224 -6.34 -11.98 40.46
N PHE A 225 -5.71 -11.55 39.36
CA PHE A 225 -4.93 -10.31 39.33
C PHE A 225 -5.75 -9.06 39.71
N ARG A 226 -7.06 -9.06 39.37
CA ARG A 226 -8.00 -8.00 39.78
C ARG A 226 -8.13 -7.86 41.29
N ASP A 227 -7.99 -8.96 42.05
CA ASP A 227 -8.18 -9.03 43.50
C ASP A 227 -6.88 -8.74 44.30
N LEU A 228 -5.78 -8.44 43.61
CA LEU A 228 -4.54 -7.93 44.19
C LEU A 228 -4.74 -6.52 44.73
N THR A 229 -4.08 -6.20 45.83
CA THR A 229 -4.06 -4.85 46.40
C THR A 229 -3.31 -3.87 45.44
N ALA A 230 -3.53 -2.58 45.61
CA ALA A 230 -2.84 -1.56 44.85
C ALA A 230 -1.30 -1.65 45.01
N GLN A 231 -0.82 -2.00 46.20
CA GLN A 231 0.61 -2.17 46.50
C GLN A 231 1.18 -3.41 45.80
N GLU A 232 0.47 -4.52 45.75
CA GLU A 232 0.90 -5.72 45.02
C GLU A 232 0.95 -5.47 43.52
N LYS A 233 -0.06 -4.78 42.95
CA LYS A 233 -0.07 -4.36 41.55
C LYS A 233 1.09 -3.44 41.23
N GLU A 234 1.42 -2.47 42.12
CA GLU A 234 2.57 -1.58 41.93
C GLU A 234 3.90 -2.35 41.92
N ILE A 235 4.05 -3.36 42.79
CA ILE A 235 5.22 -4.23 42.76
C ILE A 235 5.32 -4.96 41.42
N VAL A 236 4.21 -5.52 40.90
CA VAL A 236 4.23 -6.23 39.60
C VAL A 236 4.59 -5.31 38.46
N PHE A 237 4.07 -4.08 38.41
CA PHE A 237 4.30 -3.17 37.32
C PHE A 237 5.60 -2.38 37.42
N HIS A 238 6.01 -1.96 38.63
CA HIS A 238 7.10 -1.01 38.83
C HIS A 238 8.03 -1.35 40.01
N GLY A 239 7.88 -2.50 40.65
CA GLY A 239 8.70 -2.91 41.79
C GLY A 239 10.20 -2.87 41.54
N PRO A 240 11.03 -2.61 42.56
CA PRO A 240 12.49 -2.47 42.37
C PRO A 240 13.14 -3.81 42.00
N ALA A 241 14.28 -3.73 41.27
CA ALA A 241 15.08 -4.88 40.95
C ALA A 241 15.86 -5.36 42.18
N GLU A 242 15.28 -6.29 42.92
CA GLU A 242 15.85 -6.90 44.13
C GLU A 242 16.27 -8.34 43.88
N LYS A 243 17.40 -8.73 44.45
CA LYS A 243 17.88 -10.10 44.39
C LYS A 243 17.18 -10.90 45.54
N LYS A 244 16.43 -11.95 45.20
CA LYS A 244 15.75 -12.83 46.11
C LYS A 244 16.26 -14.25 46.02
N HIS A 245 16.25 -14.96 47.11
CA HIS A 245 16.57 -16.37 47.22
C HIS A 245 15.30 -17.19 46.99
N ILE A 246 15.27 -18.06 45.99
CA ILE A 246 14.12 -18.87 45.66
C ILE A 246 14.39 -20.36 45.68
N PHE A 247 13.43 -21.16 46.10
CA PHE A 247 13.40 -22.61 45.91
C PHE A 247 12.61 -22.90 44.64
N TYR A 248 13.22 -23.45 43.62
CA TYR A 248 12.54 -23.79 42.39
C TYR A 248 12.41 -25.29 42.16
N HIS A 249 11.27 -25.72 41.59
CA HIS A 249 11.07 -27.09 41.11
C HIS A 249 11.02 -27.08 39.60
N ASN A 250 11.90 -27.85 38.98
CA ASN A 250 11.85 -27.99 37.52
C ASN A 250 10.65 -28.84 37.12
N LYS A 251 9.70 -28.25 36.36
CA LYS A 251 8.47 -28.95 35.92
C LYS A 251 8.75 -30.19 35.02
N ASN A 252 9.96 -30.28 34.42
CA ASN A 252 10.34 -31.34 33.50
C ASN A 252 11.35 -32.36 34.08
N SER A 253 11.85 -32.13 35.29
CA SER A 253 12.74 -33.08 36.01
C SER A 253 12.45 -32.96 37.49
N ASN A 254 12.53 -34.08 38.22
CA ASN A 254 12.28 -34.13 39.68
C ASN A 254 13.44 -33.45 40.49
N GLN A 255 14.12 -32.47 39.94
CA GLN A 255 15.19 -31.71 40.58
C GLN A 255 14.65 -30.42 41.19
N ALA A 256 14.83 -30.27 42.50
CA ALA A 256 14.66 -29.00 43.20
C ALA A 256 16.03 -28.37 43.44
N GLY A 257 16.14 -27.07 43.39
CA GLY A 257 17.36 -26.31 43.63
C GLY A 257 17.08 -24.96 44.30
N GLU A 258 18.11 -24.40 44.89
CA GLU A 258 18.09 -23.04 45.44
C GLU A 258 18.85 -22.13 44.46
N LEU A 259 18.27 -20.93 44.16
CA LEU A 259 18.86 -19.98 43.26
C LEU A 259 18.61 -18.54 43.71
N ASP A 260 19.67 -17.75 43.70
CA ASP A 260 19.54 -16.29 43.86
C ASP A 260 19.24 -15.66 42.54
N PHE A 261 18.08 -15.04 42.38
CA PHE A 261 17.66 -14.40 41.14
C PHE A 261 17.14 -12.98 41.38
N THR A 262 17.33 -12.09 40.41
CA THR A 262 16.88 -10.70 40.48
C THR A 262 15.45 -10.58 39.99
N TYR A 263 14.60 -9.96 40.80
CA TYR A 263 13.23 -9.59 40.40
C TYR A 263 13.27 -8.55 39.28
N PHE A 264 12.47 -8.74 38.23
CA PHE A 264 12.25 -7.79 37.16
C PHE A 264 10.74 -7.59 36.98
N ASN A 265 10.28 -6.39 37.28
CA ASN A 265 8.86 -6.03 37.09
C ASN A 265 8.41 -6.15 35.62
N ALA A 266 7.11 -6.16 35.37
CA ALA A 266 6.55 -6.38 34.05
C ALA A 266 6.97 -5.31 33.03
N THR A 267 6.99 -4.03 33.43
CA THR A 267 7.43 -2.90 32.59
C THR A 267 8.89 -3.02 32.20
N TYR A 268 9.77 -3.20 33.17
CA TYR A 268 11.21 -3.38 32.91
C TYR A 268 11.52 -4.61 32.04
N THR A 269 10.74 -5.68 32.18
CA THR A 269 10.88 -6.88 31.34
C THR A 269 10.71 -6.54 29.86
N VAL A 270 9.71 -5.72 29.50
CA VAL A 270 9.47 -5.26 28.12
C VAL A 270 10.56 -4.29 27.67
N GLU A 271 10.93 -3.30 28.50
CA GLU A 271 11.99 -2.32 28.18
C GLU A 271 13.34 -2.98 27.94
N ASN A 272 13.73 -3.93 28.80
CA ASN A 272 14.96 -4.68 28.68
C ASN A 272 14.96 -5.60 27.43
N ALA A 273 13.81 -6.20 27.12
CA ALA A 273 13.66 -6.98 25.89
C ALA A 273 13.79 -6.09 24.67
N LEU A 274 13.15 -4.91 24.65
CA LEU A 274 13.24 -3.92 23.56
C LEU A 274 14.69 -3.46 23.34
N ALA A 275 15.43 -3.16 24.41
CA ALA A 275 16.84 -2.74 24.32
C ALA A 275 17.78 -3.82 23.73
N LYS A 276 17.39 -5.09 23.82
CA LYS A 276 18.18 -6.25 23.34
C LYS A 276 17.73 -6.77 21.98
N VAL A 277 16.72 -6.21 21.37
CA VAL A 277 16.23 -6.63 20.03
C VAL A 277 17.31 -6.40 18.98
N LYS A 278 17.64 -7.45 18.22
CA LYS A 278 18.64 -7.41 17.15
C LYS A 278 18.05 -7.75 15.77
N ASP A 279 16.87 -8.35 15.72
CA ASP A 279 16.23 -8.82 14.51
C ASP A 279 14.70 -8.53 14.50
N GLU A 280 14.09 -8.67 13.34
CA GLU A 280 12.64 -8.45 13.15
C GLU A 280 11.78 -9.44 13.95
N LYS A 281 12.26 -10.66 14.12
CA LYS A 281 11.57 -11.72 14.90
C LYS A 281 11.53 -11.39 16.39
N GLY A 282 12.63 -10.83 16.92
CA GLY A 282 12.70 -10.29 18.27
C GLY A 282 11.75 -9.11 18.44
N MET A 283 11.72 -8.19 17.47
CA MET A 283 10.82 -7.03 17.49
C MET A 283 9.35 -7.45 17.55
N LYS A 284 8.89 -8.37 16.71
CA LYS A 284 7.49 -8.87 16.73
C LYS A 284 7.06 -9.47 18.08
N ARG A 285 7.99 -10.00 18.86
CA ARG A 285 7.70 -10.54 20.19
C ARG A 285 7.48 -9.45 21.24
N VAL A 286 8.17 -8.31 21.11
CA VAL A 286 8.10 -7.19 22.05
C VAL A 286 7.00 -6.20 21.66
N GLU A 287 6.79 -5.99 20.36
CA GLU A 287 5.88 -4.99 19.79
C GLU A 287 4.45 -5.07 20.34
N LYS A 288 3.94 -6.26 20.63
CA LYS A 288 2.60 -6.47 21.21
C LYS A 288 2.40 -5.85 22.61
N PHE A 289 3.50 -5.46 23.28
CA PHE A 289 3.50 -4.81 24.59
C PHE A 289 3.80 -3.32 24.52
N LEU A 290 3.96 -2.77 23.29
CA LEU A 290 4.34 -1.39 23.07
C LEU A 290 3.16 -0.61 22.46
N LYS A 291 3.05 0.66 22.85
CA LYS A 291 2.25 1.65 22.15
C LYS A 291 3.15 2.76 21.63
N GLU A 292 2.72 3.40 20.56
CA GLU A 292 3.38 4.60 20.06
C GLU A 292 2.68 5.84 20.63
N ASP A 293 3.43 6.63 21.39
CA ASP A 293 2.97 7.90 21.92
C ASP A 293 3.70 9.06 21.25
N ILE A 294 3.06 10.21 21.18
CA ILE A 294 3.71 11.44 20.70
C ILE A 294 4.91 11.76 21.59
N CYS A 295 6.05 12.07 21.00
CA CYS A 295 7.25 12.40 21.76
C CYS A 295 7.01 13.61 22.67
N PRO A 296 7.20 13.49 24.01
CA PRO A 296 6.92 14.58 24.95
C PRO A 296 7.87 15.76 24.84
N ALA A 297 9.07 15.57 24.27
CA ALA A 297 10.03 16.67 24.11
C ALA A 297 9.77 17.53 22.87
N CYS A 298 9.39 16.93 21.75
CA CYS A 298 9.16 17.67 20.51
C CYS A 298 7.68 17.81 20.15
N HIS A 299 6.77 17.14 20.85
CA HIS A 299 5.32 17.16 20.59
C HIS A 299 4.98 16.80 19.13
N GLY A 300 5.67 15.79 18.58
CA GLY A 300 5.46 15.29 17.22
C GLY A 300 6.22 16.05 16.13
N THR A 301 6.85 17.21 16.42
CA THR A 301 7.51 18.04 15.39
C THR A 301 8.79 17.42 14.82
N ARG A 302 9.34 16.38 15.44
CA ARG A 302 10.60 15.71 15.08
C ARG A 302 11.85 16.57 15.30
N LEU A 303 11.70 17.88 15.51
CA LEU A 303 12.78 18.86 15.59
C LEU A 303 13.21 19.13 17.05
N SER A 304 14.48 19.42 17.24
CA SER A 304 15.03 19.93 18.48
C SER A 304 14.48 21.33 18.80
N ALA A 305 14.58 21.78 20.05
CA ALA A 305 14.17 23.13 20.42
C ALA A 305 14.99 24.23 19.67
N ALA A 306 16.27 23.97 19.41
CA ALA A 306 17.12 24.86 18.64
C ALA A 306 16.69 24.98 17.18
N ALA A 307 16.29 23.85 16.54
CA ALA A 307 15.83 23.85 15.16
C ALA A 307 14.44 24.49 14.98
N ARG A 308 13.63 24.59 16.05
CA ARG A 308 12.34 25.28 16.07
C ARG A 308 12.45 26.76 16.42
N ALA A 309 13.63 27.23 16.89
CA ALA A 309 13.80 28.62 17.34
C ALA A 309 13.72 29.67 16.22
N PRO A 310 14.27 29.44 15.00
CA PRO A 310 14.18 30.45 13.93
C PRO A 310 12.73 30.78 13.56
N LYS A 311 12.42 32.04 13.32
CA LYS A 311 11.10 32.54 12.93
C LYS A 311 11.16 33.26 11.58
N LEU A 312 10.33 32.82 10.62
CA LEU A 312 10.17 33.50 9.34
C LEU A 312 8.70 33.95 9.21
N ARG A 313 8.48 35.24 8.99
CA ARG A 313 7.13 35.85 9.04
C ARG A 313 6.34 35.45 10.30
N GLY A 314 7.01 35.37 11.45
CA GLY A 314 6.39 35.01 12.73
C GLY A 314 6.23 33.51 12.99
N LEU A 315 6.34 32.62 11.99
CA LEU A 315 6.18 31.19 12.14
C LEU A 315 7.53 30.47 12.31
N SER A 316 7.56 29.40 13.10
CA SER A 316 8.67 28.45 13.17
C SER A 316 8.60 27.43 12.03
N LEU A 317 9.69 26.71 11.81
CA LEU A 317 9.75 25.71 10.73
C LEU A 317 8.68 24.60 10.89
N ASP A 318 8.45 24.13 12.10
CA ASP A 318 7.45 23.10 12.38
C ASP A 318 6.01 23.63 12.18
N GLU A 319 5.74 24.90 12.56
CA GLU A 319 4.44 25.53 12.30
C GLU A 319 4.17 25.64 10.79
N ALA A 320 5.17 26.07 10.01
CA ALA A 320 5.05 26.12 8.55
C ALA A 320 4.89 24.72 7.92
N CYS A 321 5.60 23.70 8.43
CA CYS A 321 5.48 22.32 7.91
C CYS A 321 4.11 21.68 8.14
N ARG A 322 3.33 22.16 9.11
CA ARG A 322 1.96 21.67 9.41
C ARG A 322 0.89 22.28 8.51
N MET A 323 1.21 23.36 7.81
CA MET A 323 0.25 23.98 6.88
C MET A 323 0.00 23.05 5.68
N PRO A 324 -1.24 22.93 5.18
CA PRO A 324 -1.49 22.31 3.87
C PRO A 324 -0.62 22.98 2.80
N LEU A 325 -0.13 22.21 1.83
CA LEU A 325 0.76 22.73 0.78
C LEU A 325 0.15 23.92 0.03
N SER A 326 -1.17 23.91 -0.20
CA SER A 326 -1.90 25.01 -0.85
C SER A 326 -1.80 26.33 -0.08
N GLU A 327 -1.88 26.30 1.25
CA GLU A 327 -1.72 27.46 2.13
C GLU A 327 -0.25 27.87 2.26
N LEU A 328 0.63 26.86 2.41
CA LEU A 328 2.07 27.09 2.54
C LEU A 328 2.64 27.80 1.31
N VAL A 329 2.18 27.48 0.08
CA VAL A 329 2.60 28.16 -1.15
C VAL A 329 2.25 29.65 -1.09
N GLY A 330 1.02 30.01 -0.71
CA GLY A 330 0.60 31.40 -0.55
C GLY A 330 1.42 32.15 0.53
N TRP A 331 1.71 31.45 1.64
CA TRP A 331 2.54 32.01 2.69
C TRP A 331 3.99 32.23 2.23
N VAL A 332 4.60 31.28 1.52
CA VAL A 332 5.96 31.37 0.99
C VAL A 332 6.10 32.49 -0.04
N GLN A 333 5.11 32.67 -0.93
CA GLN A 333 5.11 33.75 -1.92
C GLN A 333 5.22 35.15 -1.30
N GLY A 334 4.70 35.34 -0.10
CA GLY A 334 4.82 36.60 0.64
C GLY A 334 6.12 36.77 1.42
N VAL A 335 7.08 35.82 1.39
CA VAL A 335 8.36 35.94 2.11
C VAL A 335 9.22 37.11 1.62
N PRO A 336 9.42 37.34 0.30
CA PRO A 336 10.27 38.43 -0.18
C PRO A 336 9.80 39.82 0.33
N ASP A 337 8.49 40.06 0.38
CA ASP A 337 7.93 41.35 0.81
C ASP A 337 8.11 41.62 2.30
N SER A 338 8.31 40.57 3.09
CA SER A 338 8.57 40.69 4.55
C SER A 338 10.03 40.99 4.91
N LEU A 339 10.92 41.06 3.91
CA LEU A 339 12.36 41.18 4.11
C LEU A 339 12.88 42.58 3.69
N PRO A 340 14.04 42.98 4.20
CA PRO A 340 14.75 44.15 3.71
C PRO A 340 14.99 44.09 2.20
N ALA A 341 14.93 45.25 1.53
CA ALA A 341 14.99 45.32 0.05
C ALA A 341 16.24 44.64 -0.55
N GLU A 342 17.36 44.73 0.12
CA GLU A 342 18.63 44.11 -0.31
C GLU A 342 18.61 42.57 -0.26
N MET A 343 17.69 41.96 0.49
CA MET A 343 17.57 40.48 0.57
C MET A 343 16.56 39.91 -0.41
N ARG A 344 15.71 40.73 -1.01
CA ARG A 344 14.59 40.28 -1.87
C ARG A 344 15.04 39.46 -3.06
N PRO A 345 16.08 39.82 -3.84
CA PRO A 345 16.48 38.99 -5.00
C PRO A 345 16.91 37.57 -4.62
N MET A 346 17.57 37.42 -3.47
CA MET A 346 17.92 36.09 -2.95
C MET A 346 16.68 35.34 -2.49
N ALA A 347 15.77 36.00 -1.81
CA ALA A 347 14.53 35.40 -1.34
C ALA A 347 13.64 34.94 -2.51
N GLU A 348 13.51 35.74 -3.55
CA GLU A 348 12.75 35.38 -4.77
C GLU A 348 13.28 34.11 -5.43
N ASN A 349 14.60 33.97 -5.58
CA ASN A 349 15.21 32.75 -6.11
C ASN A 349 14.93 31.50 -5.27
N ILE A 350 14.98 31.61 -3.92
CA ILE A 350 14.70 30.50 -3.04
C ILE A 350 13.20 30.16 -3.07
N VAL A 351 12.34 31.18 -3.09
CA VAL A 351 10.88 31.03 -3.21
C VAL A 351 10.50 30.35 -4.52
N GLU A 352 11.12 30.74 -5.65
CA GLU A 352 10.89 30.08 -6.93
C GLU A 352 11.27 28.61 -6.91
N SER A 353 12.40 28.25 -6.28
CA SER A 353 12.84 26.86 -6.11
C SER A 353 11.86 25.99 -5.32
N PHE A 354 11.01 26.60 -4.50
CA PHE A 354 9.94 25.95 -3.75
C PHE A 354 8.62 25.93 -4.53
N THR A 355 8.19 27.06 -5.07
CA THR A 355 6.86 27.23 -5.65
C THR A 355 6.67 26.46 -6.96
N GLY A 356 7.71 26.34 -7.77
CA GLY A 356 7.66 25.57 -9.01
C GLY A 356 7.29 24.08 -8.80
N PRO A 357 8.07 23.31 -8.02
CA PRO A 357 7.71 21.93 -7.67
C PRO A 357 6.40 21.83 -6.88
N ALA A 358 6.11 22.78 -5.98
CA ALA A 358 4.87 22.78 -5.19
C ALA A 358 3.62 22.92 -6.08
N LYS A 359 3.67 23.74 -7.13
CA LYS A 359 2.56 23.88 -8.08
C LYS A 359 2.21 22.54 -8.75
N ARG A 360 3.22 21.80 -9.22
CA ARG A 360 3.01 20.47 -9.82
C ARG A 360 2.36 19.48 -8.86
N LEU A 361 2.75 19.50 -7.59
CA LEU A 361 2.10 18.67 -6.57
C LEU A 361 0.64 19.08 -6.35
N MET A 362 0.32 20.38 -6.40
CA MET A 362 -1.05 20.85 -6.33
C MET A 362 -1.86 20.44 -7.56
N ASP A 363 -1.29 20.52 -8.76
CA ASP A 363 -1.93 20.07 -10.01
C ASP A 363 -2.23 18.57 -9.98
N LEU A 364 -1.37 17.78 -9.32
CA LEU A 364 -1.60 16.35 -9.05
C LEU A 364 -2.57 16.09 -7.88
N GLY A 365 -3.23 17.13 -7.33
CA GLY A 365 -4.21 16.98 -6.26
C GLY A 365 -3.64 16.67 -4.88
N LEU A 366 -2.36 17.01 -4.61
CA LEU A 366 -1.71 16.80 -3.32
C LEU A 366 -1.62 18.07 -2.45
N GLY A 367 -2.34 19.14 -2.83
CA GLY A 367 -2.32 20.43 -2.15
C GLY A 367 -2.81 20.40 -0.70
N TYR A 368 -3.58 19.38 -0.32
CA TYR A 368 -4.08 19.22 1.05
C TYR A 368 -3.07 18.58 2.01
N LEU A 369 -1.97 18.01 1.50
CA LEU A 369 -0.94 17.38 2.34
C LEU A 369 -0.02 18.42 2.97
N ALA A 370 0.30 18.22 4.24
CA ALA A 370 1.30 18.99 4.97
C ALA A 370 2.70 18.37 4.82
N LEU A 371 3.76 19.18 4.87
CA LEU A 371 5.14 18.69 4.68
C LEU A 371 5.61 17.73 5.78
N ASP A 372 5.06 17.80 6.97
CA ASP A 372 5.37 16.94 8.11
C ASP A 372 4.61 15.60 8.08
N ARG A 373 3.63 15.43 7.16
CA ARG A 373 2.88 14.18 7.01
C ARG A 373 3.83 13.00 6.81
N ALA A 374 3.75 12.00 7.68
CA ALA A 374 4.58 10.80 7.57
C ALA A 374 4.33 10.08 6.24
N ALA A 375 5.39 9.80 5.48
CA ALA A 375 5.26 9.20 4.15
C ALA A 375 4.69 7.77 4.19
N SER A 376 4.83 7.06 5.32
CA SER A 376 4.22 5.75 5.56
C SER A 376 2.68 5.80 5.66
N THR A 377 2.10 6.97 5.98
CA THR A 377 0.64 7.16 6.09
C THR A 377 -0.01 7.63 4.78
N LEU A 378 0.79 7.83 3.73
CA LEU A 378 0.29 8.18 2.41
C LEU A 378 -0.30 6.94 1.73
N SER A 379 -1.41 7.11 1.03
CA SER A 379 -1.99 6.09 0.16
C SER A 379 -1.04 5.72 -0.99
N THR A 380 -1.29 4.60 -1.66
CA THR A 380 -0.48 4.17 -2.81
C THR A 380 -0.46 5.22 -3.92
N GLY A 381 -1.64 5.77 -4.27
CA GLY A 381 -1.75 6.82 -5.27
C GLY A 381 -1.06 8.14 -4.87
N GLU A 382 -1.13 8.55 -3.59
CA GLU A 382 -0.41 9.73 -3.09
C GLU A 382 1.11 9.54 -3.19
N ARG A 383 1.63 8.36 -2.83
CA ARG A 383 3.05 8.04 -2.97
C ARG A 383 3.51 8.05 -4.43
N GLN A 384 2.71 7.50 -5.33
CA GLN A 384 3.02 7.45 -6.76
C GLN A 384 3.06 8.87 -7.36
N ARG A 385 2.06 9.72 -7.06
CA ARG A 385 2.03 11.12 -7.49
C ARG A 385 3.18 11.95 -6.93
N MET A 386 3.56 11.71 -5.68
CA MET A 386 4.73 12.34 -5.05
C MET A 386 6.02 11.96 -5.82
N GLN A 387 6.17 10.69 -6.23
CA GLN A 387 7.32 10.25 -7.04
C GLN A 387 7.29 10.85 -8.44
N LEU A 388 6.12 10.93 -9.08
CA LEU A 388 5.96 11.55 -10.38
C LEU A 388 6.38 13.03 -10.36
N ALA A 389 5.87 13.79 -9.39
CA ALA A 389 6.26 15.20 -9.24
C ALA A 389 7.78 15.39 -9.03
N ARG A 390 8.41 14.45 -8.33
CA ARG A 390 9.87 14.44 -8.15
C ARG A 390 10.61 14.11 -9.45
N ALA A 391 10.16 13.12 -10.21
CA ALA A 391 10.79 12.72 -11.46
C ALA A 391 10.80 13.86 -12.50
N VAL A 392 9.69 14.62 -12.57
CA VAL A 392 9.53 15.73 -13.53
C VAL A 392 10.28 17.01 -13.11
N ARG A 393 10.69 17.11 -11.84
CA ARG A 393 11.38 18.32 -11.33
C ARG A 393 12.67 18.67 -12.08
N ASN A 394 13.42 17.67 -12.55
CA ASN A 394 14.80 17.86 -13.02
C ASN A 394 14.92 18.33 -14.48
N ARG A 395 13.81 18.56 -15.20
CA ARG A 395 13.80 19.00 -16.61
C ARG A 395 14.86 18.28 -17.46
N THR A 396 14.89 16.94 -17.33
CA THR A 396 15.74 16.09 -18.17
C THR A 396 15.15 16.00 -19.57
N THR A 397 16.00 15.84 -20.58
CA THR A 397 15.58 15.60 -21.96
C THR A 397 16.12 14.27 -22.46
N GLY A 398 15.42 13.64 -23.42
CA GLY A 398 15.85 12.37 -24.01
C GLY A 398 15.68 11.16 -23.09
N VAL A 399 14.76 11.22 -22.13
CA VAL A 399 14.44 10.13 -21.18
C VAL A 399 13.12 9.46 -21.57
N LEU A 400 13.04 8.14 -21.41
CA LEU A 400 11.82 7.37 -21.52
C LEU A 400 11.19 7.19 -20.13
N TYR A 401 10.07 7.85 -19.88
CA TYR A 401 9.30 7.70 -18.65
C TYR A 401 8.27 6.58 -18.81
N VAL A 402 8.37 5.55 -17.97
CA VAL A 402 7.40 4.45 -17.92
C VAL A 402 6.51 4.65 -16.70
N LEU A 403 5.24 4.98 -16.92
CA LEU A 403 4.24 5.24 -15.91
C LEU A 403 3.30 4.03 -15.83
N ASP A 404 3.37 3.28 -14.73
CA ASP A 404 2.56 2.09 -14.53
C ASP A 404 1.34 2.42 -13.65
N GLU A 405 0.17 2.52 -14.28
CA GLU A 405 -1.13 2.89 -13.71
C GLU A 405 -1.09 4.19 -12.87
N PRO A 406 -0.66 5.32 -13.46
CA PRO A 406 -0.55 6.58 -12.71
C PRO A 406 -1.89 7.19 -12.33
N SER A 407 -3.01 6.71 -12.88
CA SER A 407 -4.39 7.13 -12.55
C SER A 407 -4.91 6.54 -11.24
N ILE A 408 -4.19 5.60 -10.60
CA ILE A 408 -4.63 4.91 -9.38
C ILE A 408 -5.09 5.87 -8.29
N GLY A 409 -6.32 5.65 -7.78
CA GLY A 409 -6.91 6.44 -6.70
C GLY A 409 -7.13 7.92 -7.06
N LEU A 410 -7.10 8.26 -8.36
CA LEU A 410 -7.44 9.60 -8.84
C LEU A 410 -8.94 9.72 -9.08
N HIS A 411 -9.51 10.75 -8.49
CA HIS A 411 -10.83 11.22 -8.94
C HIS A 411 -10.69 11.82 -10.36
N PRO A 412 -11.70 11.69 -11.24
CA PRO A 412 -11.66 12.24 -12.60
C PRO A 412 -11.21 13.69 -12.71
N SER A 413 -11.51 14.54 -11.70
CA SER A 413 -11.05 15.94 -11.65
C SER A 413 -9.53 16.09 -11.57
N ASN A 414 -8.80 15.09 -11.10
CA ASN A 414 -7.35 15.13 -10.92
C ASN A 414 -6.59 14.53 -12.13
N ILE A 415 -7.29 13.86 -13.05
CA ILE A 415 -6.70 13.31 -14.27
C ILE A 415 -6.14 14.45 -15.14
N VAL A 416 -6.82 15.60 -15.21
CA VAL A 416 -6.36 16.79 -15.96
C VAL A 416 -4.95 17.23 -15.50
N GLY A 417 -4.69 17.24 -14.20
CA GLY A 417 -3.37 17.58 -13.67
C GLY A 417 -2.29 16.55 -14.05
N LEU A 418 -2.63 15.27 -14.03
CA LEU A 418 -1.73 14.19 -14.46
C LEU A 418 -1.40 14.31 -15.95
N THR A 419 -2.41 14.55 -16.79
CA THR A 419 -2.24 14.78 -18.23
C THR A 419 -1.33 15.98 -18.50
N GLY A 420 -1.53 17.09 -17.78
CA GLY A 420 -0.66 18.27 -17.87
C GLY A 420 0.81 17.94 -17.59
N VAL A 421 1.09 17.13 -16.56
CA VAL A 421 2.46 16.67 -16.25
C VAL A 421 3.05 15.81 -17.37
N MET A 422 2.26 14.93 -18.02
CA MET A 422 2.75 14.13 -19.16
C MET A 422 3.07 15.02 -20.35
N HIS A 423 2.24 16.01 -20.67
CA HIS A 423 2.53 16.98 -21.75
C HIS A 423 3.78 17.82 -21.44
N ASP A 424 4.01 18.22 -20.18
CA ASP A 424 5.25 18.92 -19.78
C ASP A 424 6.49 18.04 -20.06
N LEU A 425 6.43 16.73 -19.78
CA LEU A 425 7.52 15.80 -20.10
C LEU A 425 7.80 15.72 -21.59
N ILE A 426 6.75 15.65 -22.43
CA ILE A 426 6.90 15.65 -23.88
C ILE A 426 7.49 16.98 -24.36
N ALA A 427 7.00 18.11 -23.87
CA ALA A 427 7.50 19.44 -24.21
C ALA A 427 8.99 19.63 -23.84
N ASP A 428 9.46 19.00 -22.76
CA ASP A 428 10.87 18.95 -22.37
C ASP A 428 11.71 17.96 -23.22
N GLY A 429 11.16 17.35 -24.29
CA GLY A 429 11.87 16.48 -25.25
C GLY A 429 12.03 15.02 -24.77
N ASN A 430 11.14 14.53 -23.92
CA ASN A 430 11.11 13.15 -23.42
C ASN A 430 10.08 12.30 -24.18
N SER A 431 9.99 11.02 -23.79
CA SER A 431 8.97 10.08 -24.26
C SER A 431 8.24 9.49 -23.05
N VAL A 432 6.94 9.25 -23.17
CA VAL A 432 6.13 8.71 -22.09
C VAL A 432 5.46 7.41 -22.54
N ILE A 433 5.67 6.33 -21.76
CA ILE A 433 4.91 5.09 -21.86
C ILE A 433 3.91 5.09 -20.72
N LEU A 434 2.65 5.06 -21.06
CA LEU A 434 1.52 5.05 -20.13
C LEU A 434 0.88 3.67 -20.14
N VAL A 435 1.05 2.89 -19.07
CA VAL A 435 0.26 1.67 -18.85
C VAL A 435 -0.94 2.05 -18.01
N ASP A 436 -2.11 2.03 -18.57
CA ASP A 436 -3.33 2.38 -17.84
C ASP A 436 -4.56 1.66 -18.39
N HIS A 437 -5.66 1.70 -17.66
CA HIS A 437 -6.95 1.11 -18.00
C HIS A 437 -8.06 2.15 -18.09
N ASP A 438 -7.86 3.33 -17.49
CA ASP A 438 -8.82 4.42 -17.53
C ASP A 438 -8.90 5.01 -18.93
N THR A 439 -10.10 4.92 -19.54
CA THR A 439 -10.35 5.43 -20.88
C THR A 439 -10.19 6.94 -20.98
N GLN A 440 -10.34 7.71 -19.88
CA GLN A 440 -10.15 9.16 -19.91
C GLN A 440 -8.67 9.52 -20.12
N ILE A 441 -7.76 8.83 -19.44
CA ILE A 441 -6.33 9.10 -19.59
C ILE A 441 -5.76 8.49 -20.88
N LEU A 442 -6.29 7.31 -21.30
CA LEU A 442 -5.87 6.69 -22.57
C LEU A 442 -6.23 7.53 -23.79
N LYS A 443 -7.30 8.34 -23.75
CA LYS A 443 -7.65 9.31 -24.80
C LYS A 443 -6.64 10.42 -25.00
N GLU A 444 -5.76 10.64 -24.03
CA GLU A 444 -4.68 11.64 -24.12
C GLU A 444 -3.39 11.08 -24.77
N ALA A 445 -3.37 9.78 -25.09
CA ALA A 445 -2.25 9.16 -25.77
C ALA A 445 -2.25 9.51 -27.28
N ASP A 446 -1.07 9.76 -27.83
CA ASP A 446 -0.88 9.96 -29.27
C ASP A 446 -0.93 8.64 -30.04
N TRP A 447 -0.49 7.56 -29.39
CA TRP A 447 -0.41 6.20 -29.91
C TRP A 447 -0.81 5.18 -28.84
N ILE A 448 -1.52 4.13 -29.25
CA ILE A 448 -1.87 3.01 -28.37
C ILE A 448 -1.28 1.72 -28.91
N VAL A 449 -0.76 0.89 -27.99
CA VAL A 449 -0.41 -0.51 -28.22
C VAL A 449 -1.32 -1.34 -27.34
N GLU A 450 -2.20 -2.14 -27.93
CA GLU A 450 -3.13 -2.98 -27.19
C GLU A 450 -2.64 -4.41 -27.12
N MET A 451 -2.53 -4.91 -25.88
CA MET A 451 -2.08 -6.24 -25.54
C MET A 451 -3.27 -7.18 -25.28
N GLY A 452 -3.23 -8.38 -25.79
CA GLY A 452 -4.31 -9.34 -25.63
C GLY A 452 -4.06 -10.68 -26.30
N PRO A 453 -5.13 -11.36 -26.78
CA PRO A 453 -6.56 -11.01 -26.62
C PRO A 453 -7.12 -11.33 -25.22
N GLU A 454 -6.50 -12.27 -24.50
CA GLU A 454 -6.91 -12.71 -23.17
C GLU A 454 -5.73 -12.58 -22.19
N ALA A 455 -5.94 -13.02 -20.97
CA ALA A 455 -4.92 -13.06 -19.92
C ALA A 455 -4.08 -14.36 -19.96
N GLY A 456 -2.90 -14.33 -19.33
CA GLY A 456 -2.07 -15.52 -19.10
C GLY A 456 -1.56 -16.18 -20.39
N ALA A 457 -1.76 -17.49 -20.51
CA ALA A 457 -1.22 -18.29 -21.63
C ALA A 457 -1.76 -17.87 -23.01
N LYS A 458 -2.96 -17.31 -23.07
CA LYS A 458 -3.60 -16.84 -24.31
C LYS A 458 -3.37 -15.33 -24.58
N GLY A 459 -2.73 -14.64 -23.65
CA GLY A 459 -2.29 -13.26 -23.80
C GLY A 459 -0.90 -13.15 -24.43
N GLY A 460 -0.29 -11.99 -24.27
CA GLY A 460 1.09 -11.75 -24.66
C GLY A 460 1.29 -11.40 -26.16
N HIS A 461 0.22 -11.07 -26.86
CA HIS A 461 0.26 -10.60 -28.25
C HIS A 461 -0.10 -9.11 -28.33
N VAL A 462 0.41 -8.42 -29.33
CA VAL A 462 -0.11 -7.11 -29.74
C VAL A 462 -1.32 -7.40 -30.65
N ILE A 463 -2.52 -6.98 -30.24
CA ILE A 463 -3.76 -7.22 -31.00
C ILE A 463 -4.17 -6.04 -31.86
N ALA A 464 -3.80 -4.82 -31.46
CA ALA A 464 -4.01 -3.60 -32.21
C ALA A 464 -2.93 -2.57 -31.85
N GLN A 465 -2.57 -1.69 -32.79
CA GLN A 465 -1.70 -0.54 -32.51
C GLN A 465 -1.99 0.60 -33.48
N GLY A 466 -1.89 1.83 -33.01
CA GLY A 466 -2.13 3.01 -33.83
C GLY A 466 -2.58 4.22 -33.04
N THR A 467 -2.96 5.26 -33.77
CA THR A 467 -3.61 6.45 -33.17
C THR A 467 -4.99 6.12 -32.61
N ILE A 468 -5.53 6.96 -31.73
CA ILE A 468 -6.86 6.76 -31.13
C ILE A 468 -7.94 6.43 -32.18
N PRO A 469 -8.09 7.22 -33.31
CA PRO A 469 -9.09 6.89 -34.32
C PRO A 469 -8.83 5.54 -35.02
N ALA A 470 -7.58 5.10 -35.16
CA ALA A 470 -7.26 3.80 -35.71
C ALA A 470 -7.70 2.67 -34.79
N ILE A 471 -7.44 2.79 -33.48
CA ILE A 471 -7.86 1.82 -32.47
C ILE A 471 -9.40 1.75 -32.35
N GLU A 472 -10.10 2.88 -32.40
CA GLU A 472 -11.58 2.94 -32.38
C GLU A 472 -12.24 2.27 -33.60
N ALA A 473 -11.54 2.25 -34.74
CA ALA A 473 -11.99 1.63 -35.99
C ALA A 473 -11.55 0.16 -36.13
N ASP A 474 -10.58 -0.32 -35.35
CA ASP A 474 -10.03 -1.66 -35.47
C ASP A 474 -10.98 -2.70 -34.82
N PRO A 475 -11.54 -3.67 -35.59
CA PRO A 475 -12.42 -4.69 -35.04
C PRO A 475 -11.70 -5.67 -34.10
N ALA A 476 -10.38 -5.76 -34.12
CA ALA A 476 -9.60 -6.59 -33.22
C ALA A 476 -9.38 -5.92 -31.84
N SER A 477 -9.55 -4.60 -31.77
CA SER A 477 -9.39 -3.85 -30.53
C SER A 477 -10.53 -4.11 -29.56
N GLN A 478 -10.14 -4.46 -28.32
CA GLN A 478 -11.07 -4.63 -27.20
C GLN A 478 -11.35 -3.32 -26.44
N ILE A 479 -10.37 -2.38 -26.42
CA ILE A 479 -10.52 -1.08 -25.78
C ILE A 479 -11.21 -0.05 -26.69
N GLY A 480 -11.07 -0.18 -28.02
CA GLY A 480 -11.60 0.76 -29.00
C GLY A 480 -13.10 1.09 -28.86
N PRO A 481 -13.99 0.10 -28.66
CA PRO A 481 -15.40 0.34 -28.40
C PRO A 481 -15.67 1.20 -27.16
N PHE A 482 -14.85 1.10 -26.11
CA PHE A 482 -14.96 1.92 -24.89
C PHE A 482 -14.39 3.33 -25.10
N LEU A 483 -13.29 3.47 -25.84
CA LEU A 483 -12.73 4.77 -26.21
C LEU A 483 -13.72 5.58 -27.07
N SER A 484 -14.38 4.94 -28.04
CA SER A 484 -15.38 5.59 -28.89
C SER A 484 -16.74 5.82 -28.23
N GLY A 485 -16.95 5.29 -27.00
CA GLY A 485 -18.25 5.35 -26.32
C GLY A 485 -19.34 4.48 -26.97
N LYS A 486 -18.99 3.57 -27.91
CA LYS A 486 -19.93 2.61 -28.53
C LYS A 486 -20.26 1.45 -27.62
N ALA A 487 -19.36 1.08 -26.70
CA ALA A 487 -19.61 0.09 -25.68
C ALA A 487 -19.78 0.77 -24.32
N ASP A 488 -20.87 0.48 -23.65
CA ASP A 488 -21.07 0.78 -22.25
C ASP A 488 -20.63 -0.42 -21.39
N THR A 489 -20.14 -0.16 -20.19
CA THR A 489 -20.03 -1.22 -19.17
C THR A 489 -21.40 -1.78 -18.84
N LEU A 490 -21.42 -3.07 -18.45
CA LEU A 490 -22.65 -3.76 -18.06
C LEU A 490 -23.45 -2.91 -17.05
N ARG A 491 -24.72 -2.63 -17.36
CA ARG A 491 -25.62 -1.98 -16.42
C ARG A 491 -26.30 -3.03 -15.53
N ARG A 492 -25.95 -2.98 -14.26
CA ARG A 492 -26.59 -3.81 -13.23
C ARG A 492 -28.05 -3.38 -13.03
N LYS A 493 -28.93 -4.32 -12.72
CA LYS A 493 -30.32 -4.01 -12.33
C LYS A 493 -30.29 -3.37 -10.93
N ARG A 494 -30.43 -2.04 -10.88
CA ARG A 494 -30.44 -1.27 -9.64
C ARG A 494 -31.80 -1.31 -8.95
N ALA A 495 -31.82 -1.07 -7.65
CA ALA A 495 -33.05 -0.86 -6.88
C ALA A 495 -33.73 0.46 -7.30
N LEU A 496 -35.04 0.47 -7.28
CA LEU A 496 -35.80 1.72 -7.45
C LEU A 496 -35.59 2.63 -6.23
N ALA A 497 -35.66 3.95 -6.43
CA ALA A 497 -35.42 4.93 -5.37
C ALA A 497 -36.31 4.70 -4.14
N ASP A 498 -37.58 4.38 -4.35
CA ASP A 498 -38.58 4.13 -3.29
C ASP A 498 -38.28 2.81 -2.50
N ALA A 499 -37.50 1.90 -3.08
CA ALA A 499 -37.17 0.60 -2.50
C ALA A 499 -35.75 0.53 -1.93
N LEU A 500 -35.00 1.62 -1.94
CA LEU A 500 -33.60 1.64 -1.46
C LEU A 500 -33.48 1.12 -0.05
N PHE A 501 -34.24 1.63 0.87
CA PHE A 501 -34.20 1.30 2.31
C PHE A 501 -35.20 0.21 2.74
N ALA A 502 -35.81 -0.52 1.79
CA ALA A 502 -36.82 -1.53 2.08
C ALA A 502 -36.32 -2.70 2.94
N GLN A 503 -35.01 -2.98 2.92
CA GLN A 503 -34.37 -4.04 3.72
C GLN A 503 -33.79 -3.53 5.05
N GLY A 504 -34.02 -2.26 5.38
CA GLY A 504 -33.53 -1.60 6.58
C GLY A 504 -32.38 -0.63 6.30
N THR A 505 -31.96 0.02 7.36
CA THR A 505 -30.92 1.07 7.36
C THR A 505 -29.78 0.68 8.28
N LEU A 506 -28.58 1.05 7.90
CA LEU A 506 -27.38 1.06 8.70
C LEU A 506 -27.07 2.52 9.01
N HIS A 507 -27.22 2.96 10.26
CA HIS A 507 -27.01 4.35 10.66
C HIS A 507 -25.67 4.51 11.38
N LEU A 508 -24.85 5.51 10.98
CA LEU A 508 -23.59 5.85 11.61
C LEU A 508 -23.58 7.35 11.94
N SER A 509 -23.25 7.69 13.21
CA SER A 509 -23.02 9.06 13.67
C SER A 509 -21.59 9.18 14.21
N THR A 510 -20.82 10.16 13.73
CA THR A 510 -19.41 10.37 14.11
C THR A 510 -19.17 11.77 14.66
N ALA A 511 -18.21 11.88 15.60
CA ALA A 511 -17.54 13.12 15.92
C ALA A 511 -16.46 13.41 14.88
N GLN A 512 -15.74 14.53 15.04
CA GLN A 512 -14.62 14.85 14.17
C GLN A 512 -13.49 13.81 14.32
N LEU A 513 -13.00 13.34 13.18
CA LEU A 513 -11.77 12.53 13.08
C LEU A 513 -10.95 13.02 11.89
N HIS A 514 -9.68 13.37 12.12
CA HIS A 514 -8.81 13.99 11.13
C HIS A 514 -9.52 15.19 10.46
N THR A 515 -9.65 15.18 9.14
CA THR A 515 -10.34 16.22 8.37
C THR A 515 -11.85 16.01 8.29
N VAL A 516 -12.35 14.81 8.63
CA VAL A 516 -13.80 14.49 8.60
C VAL A 516 -14.51 15.22 9.72
N LYS A 517 -15.46 16.08 9.36
CA LYS A 517 -16.30 16.84 10.28
C LYS A 517 -17.33 15.92 10.93
N PRO A 518 -17.94 16.29 12.08
CA PRO A 518 -19.06 15.53 12.62
C PRO A 518 -20.15 15.33 11.56
N LEU A 519 -20.57 14.10 11.35
CA LEU A 519 -21.58 13.75 10.36
C LEU A 519 -22.46 12.59 10.80
N GLU A 520 -23.63 12.50 10.16
CA GLU A 520 -24.55 11.38 10.24
C GLU A 520 -24.81 10.85 8.83
N VAL A 521 -24.87 9.53 8.69
CA VAL A 521 -25.07 8.88 7.40
C VAL A 521 -25.88 7.61 7.55
N ASP A 522 -26.83 7.45 6.62
CA ASP A 522 -27.67 6.26 6.45
C ASP A 522 -27.24 5.48 5.22
N LEU A 523 -26.96 4.18 5.40
CA LEU A 523 -26.64 3.27 4.31
C LEU A 523 -27.76 2.22 4.18
N PRO A 524 -28.28 1.97 2.96
CA PRO A 524 -29.32 0.97 2.73
C PRO A 524 -28.75 -0.44 2.82
N LYS A 525 -29.40 -1.32 3.60
CA LYS A 525 -29.04 -2.75 3.70
C LYS A 525 -29.43 -3.50 2.43
N GLY A 526 -28.62 -4.54 2.10
CA GLY A 526 -28.86 -5.38 0.91
C GLY A 526 -28.72 -4.62 -0.40
N ARG A 527 -27.92 -3.55 -0.44
CA ARG A 527 -27.69 -2.69 -1.59
C ARG A 527 -26.21 -2.45 -1.82
N LEU A 528 -25.88 -2.03 -3.05
CA LEU A 528 -24.56 -1.53 -3.41
C LEU A 528 -24.49 -0.03 -3.10
N THR A 529 -23.80 0.33 -2.04
CA THR A 529 -23.48 1.72 -1.68
C THR A 529 -22.06 2.05 -2.12
N VAL A 530 -21.88 3.11 -2.89
CA VAL A 530 -20.56 3.61 -3.29
C VAL A 530 -20.25 4.91 -2.55
N VAL A 531 -19.12 4.93 -1.83
CA VAL A 531 -18.57 6.14 -1.19
C VAL A 531 -17.52 6.72 -2.12
N THR A 532 -17.77 7.90 -2.67
CA THR A 532 -16.93 8.57 -3.65
C THR A 532 -16.58 9.99 -3.24
N GLY A 533 -15.87 10.72 -4.08
CA GLY A 533 -15.45 12.11 -3.85
C GLY A 533 -13.98 12.34 -4.15
N VAL A 534 -13.55 13.60 -4.16
CA VAL A 534 -12.18 13.98 -4.50
C VAL A 534 -11.13 13.37 -3.55
N SER A 535 -9.87 13.29 -4.00
CA SER A 535 -8.78 12.77 -3.16
C SER A 535 -8.63 13.59 -1.89
N GLY A 536 -8.47 12.92 -0.73
CA GLY A 536 -8.35 13.60 0.58
C GLY A 536 -9.66 14.12 1.16
N SER A 537 -10.84 13.81 0.57
CA SER A 537 -12.15 14.23 1.09
C SER A 537 -12.62 13.47 2.34
N GLY A 538 -11.91 12.43 2.78
CA GLY A 538 -12.21 11.69 4.01
C GLY A 538 -12.95 10.36 3.81
N LYS A 539 -13.04 9.82 2.59
CA LYS A 539 -13.69 8.51 2.29
C LYS A 539 -13.15 7.37 3.14
N THR A 540 -11.82 7.21 3.14
CA THR A 540 -11.14 6.16 3.92
C THR A 540 -11.41 6.31 5.41
N THR A 541 -11.36 7.53 5.93
CA THR A 541 -11.67 7.83 7.34
C THR A 541 -13.12 7.48 7.70
N LEU A 542 -14.08 7.81 6.82
CA LEU A 542 -15.50 7.48 7.06
C LEU A 542 -15.73 5.96 7.05
N VAL A 543 -15.14 5.25 6.09
CA VAL A 543 -15.44 3.82 5.91
C VAL A 543 -14.49 2.95 6.72
N LEU A 544 -13.16 3.09 6.53
CA LEU A 544 -12.18 2.16 7.11
C LEU A 544 -11.80 2.51 8.56
N GLU A 545 -11.83 3.79 8.94
CA GLU A 545 -11.46 4.20 10.30
C GLU A 545 -12.68 4.42 11.21
N SER A 546 -13.91 4.54 10.65
CA SER A 546 -15.12 4.77 11.44
C SER A 546 -16.13 3.62 11.30
N LEU A 547 -16.66 3.35 10.10
CA LEU A 547 -17.71 2.34 9.89
C LEU A 547 -17.25 0.92 10.23
N VAL A 548 -16.13 0.47 9.65
CA VAL A 548 -15.62 -0.90 9.81
C VAL A 548 -15.26 -1.17 11.28
N PRO A 549 -14.44 -0.34 11.98
CA PRO A 549 -14.11 -0.58 13.38
C PRO A 549 -15.34 -0.50 14.32
N ALA A 550 -16.33 0.34 13.97
CA ALA A 550 -17.57 0.40 14.76
C ALA A 550 -18.42 -0.87 14.60
N LEU A 551 -18.52 -1.42 13.40
CA LEU A 551 -19.18 -2.71 13.16
C LEU A 551 -18.47 -3.86 13.88
N GLU A 552 -17.13 -3.93 13.78
CA GLU A 552 -16.33 -4.94 14.49
C GLU A 552 -16.51 -4.84 16.01
N ALA A 553 -16.43 -3.63 16.57
CA ALA A 553 -16.64 -3.40 18.02
C ALA A 553 -18.03 -3.86 18.46
N ARG A 554 -19.07 -3.55 17.68
CA ARG A 554 -20.45 -3.99 18.00
C ARG A 554 -20.61 -5.51 17.93
N ILE A 555 -20.05 -6.16 16.90
CA ILE A 555 -20.11 -7.62 16.72
C ILE A 555 -19.38 -8.33 17.86
N ASP A 556 -18.21 -7.81 18.27
CA ASP A 556 -17.40 -8.35 19.34
C ASP A 556 -17.91 -7.97 20.76
N GLY A 557 -18.97 -7.15 20.87
CA GLY A 557 -19.47 -6.64 22.16
C GLY A 557 -18.50 -5.69 22.88
N LYS A 558 -17.61 -5.03 22.12
CA LYS A 558 -16.63 -4.05 22.61
C LYS A 558 -17.18 -2.63 22.58
N THR A 559 -16.50 -1.70 23.22
CA THR A 559 -16.83 -0.27 23.18
C THR A 559 -16.56 0.28 21.77
N LEU A 560 -17.47 1.14 21.29
CA LEU A 560 -17.29 1.83 20.01
C LEU A 560 -16.00 2.69 20.01
N PRO A 561 -15.38 2.91 18.84
CA PRO A 561 -14.27 3.84 18.72
C PRO A 561 -14.62 5.22 19.29
N PRO A 562 -13.68 5.95 19.94
CA PRO A 562 -13.97 7.19 20.67
C PRO A 562 -14.66 8.29 19.86
N HIS A 563 -14.44 8.30 18.54
CA HIS A 563 -15.04 9.27 17.63
C HIS A 563 -16.38 8.83 17.06
N VAL A 564 -16.81 7.58 17.28
CA VAL A 564 -18.13 7.08 16.85
C VAL A 564 -19.13 7.33 17.97
N ARG A 565 -20.12 8.18 17.72
CA ARG A 565 -21.16 8.55 18.70
C ARG A 565 -22.27 7.52 18.77
N ALA A 566 -22.69 6.99 17.61
CA ALA A 566 -23.73 5.97 17.51
C ALA A 566 -23.54 5.10 16.26
N LEU A 567 -23.90 3.83 16.39
CA LEU A 567 -24.03 2.89 15.31
C LEU A 567 -25.31 2.08 15.50
N ASP A 568 -26.24 2.18 14.54
CA ASP A 568 -27.34 1.22 14.43
C ASP A 568 -27.08 0.31 13.23
N ALA A 569 -26.88 -0.97 13.53
CA ALA A 569 -26.59 -2.02 12.56
C ALA A 569 -27.35 -3.30 12.94
N GLU A 570 -28.66 -3.17 13.27
CA GLU A 570 -29.51 -4.32 13.65
C GLU A 570 -29.43 -5.42 12.59
N GLY A 571 -29.27 -6.68 13.02
CA GLY A 571 -29.21 -7.85 12.13
C GLY A 571 -27.88 -8.04 11.39
N ILE A 572 -26.86 -7.23 11.61
CA ILE A 572 -25.50 -7.44 11.06
C ILE A 572 -24.67 -8.22 12.08
N ALA A 573 -24.17 -9.39 11.68
CA ALA A 573 -23.33 -10.29 12.48
C ALA A 573 -21.90 -10.40 11.94
N HIS A 574 -21.66 -10.02 10.69
CA HIS A 574 -20.35 -10.15 10.06
C HIS A 574 -19.99 -8.90 9.28
N VAL A 575 -18.73 -8.47 9.38
CA VAL A 575 -18.11 -7.46 8.52
C VAL A 575 -16.87 -8.04 7.85
N LYS A 576 -16.70 -7.80 6.55
CA LYS A 576 -15.61 -8.31 5.73
C LYS A 576 -14.98 -7.17 4.98
N LEU A 577 -13.75 -6.82 5.34
CA LEU A 577 -12.95 -5.84 4.61
C LEU A 577 -12.15 -6.54 3.50
N ILE A 578 -12.33 -6.09 2.27
CA ILE A 578 -11.64 -6.56 1.07
C ILE A 578 -10.81 -5.40 0.53
N ASP A 579 -9.56 -5.34 0.93
CA ASP A 579 -8.59 -4.33 0.55
C ASP A 579 -7.48 -4.89 -0.36
N ALA A 580 -6.67 -4.00 -0.93
CA ALA A 580 -5.56 -4.36 -1.82
C ALA A 580 -4.31 -4.87 -1.07
N THR A 581 -4.37 -5.12 0.23
CA THR A 581 -3.23 -5.67 0.97
C THR A 581 -2.84 -7.03 0.42
N PRO A 582 -1.54 -7.33 0.26
CA PRO A 582 -1.08 -8.62 -0.24
C PRO A 582 -1.63 -9.79 0.59
N ILE A 583 -2.04 -10.84 -0.10
CA ILE A 583 -2.46 -12.09 0.55
C ILE A 583 -1.20 -12.87 0.89
N GLY A 584 -0.84 -12.88 2.17
CA GLY A 584 0.34 -13.61 2.65
C GLY A 584 1.66 -12.92 2.31
N ILE A 585 2.60 -12.98 3.26
CA ILE A 585 3.96 -12.42 3.11
C ILE A 585 4.93 -13.52 2.61
N ASN A 586 4.47 -14.78 2.54
CA ASN A 586 5.30 -15.94 2.32
C ASN A 586 5.10 -16.49 0.90
N VAL A 587 6.20 -16.61 0.15
CA VAL A 587 6.27 -17.29 -1.16
C VAL A 587 5.68 -18.72 -1.17
N ARG A 588 5.46 -19.31 -0.01
CA ARG A 588 4.80 -20.61 0.15
C ARG A 588 3.26 -20.57 0.04
N SER A 589 2.64 -19.40 0.02
CA SER A 589 1.21 -19.25 -0.21
C SER A 589 0.95 -19.19 -1.72
N THR A 590 0.06 -20.04 -2.22
CA THR A 590 -0.35 -20.08 -3.63
C THR A 590 -1.85 -19.89 -3.78
N VAL A 591 -2.30 -19.58 -5.00
CA VAL A 591 -3.74 -19.48 -5.36
C VAL A 591 -4.49 -20.73 -4.88
N ALA A 592 -3.97 -21.94 -5.17
CA ALA A 592 -4.59 -23.19 -4.75
C ALA A 592 -4.65 -23.37 -3.23
N THR A 593 -3.62 -22.96 -2.48
CA THR A 593 -3.63 -23.08 -1.02
C THR A 593 -4.61 -22.11 -0.40
N TYR A 594 -4.64 -20.86 -0.87
CA TYR A 594 -5.54 -19.85 -0.36
C TYR A 594 -7.03 -20.18 -0.62
N ALA A 595 -7.34 -20.64 -1.84
CA ALA A 595 -8.70 -21.09 -2.20
C ALA A 595 -9.08 -22.46 -1.57
N GLY A 596 -8.18 -23.08 -0.80
CA GLY A 596 -8.41 -24.40 -0.18
C GLY A 596 -8.53 -25.54 -1.19
N VAL A 597 -8.12 -25.34 -2.43
CA VAL A 597 -8.10 -26.35 -3.50
C VAL A 597 -6.98 -27.37 -3.28
N HIS A 598 -5.80 -26.89 -2.85
CA HIS A 598 -4.63 -27.72 -2.62
C HIS A 598 -4.87 -28.84 -1.58
N ASP A 599 -5.56 -28.53 -0.49
CA ASP A 599 -5.87 -29.51 0.55
C ASP A 599 -6.80 -30.62 0.04
N ASP A 600 -7.79 -30.28 -0.79
CA ASP A 600 -8.67 -31.27 -1.38
C ASP A 600 -7.92 -32.13 -2.41
N LEU A 601 -7.06 -31.54 -3.22
CA LEU A 601 -6.18 -32.28 -4.14
C LEU A 601 -5.27 -33.27 -3.40
N ARG A 602 -4.61 -32.84 -2.32
CA ARG A 602 -3.75 -33.73 -1.51
C ARG A 602 -4.52 -34.97 -1.01
N ARG A 603 -5.76 -34.76 -0.56
CA ARG A 603 -6.63 -35.88 -0.11
C ARG A 603 -7.01 -36.82 -1.25
N LEU A 604 -7.23 -36.29 -2.46
CA LEU A 604 -7.53 -37.08 -3.65
C LEU A 604 -6.31 -37.88 -4.11
N PHE A 605 -5.13 -37.25 -4.19
CA PHE A 605 -3.88 -37.90 -4.56
C PHE A 605 -3.53 -39.05 -3.60
N ALA A 606 -3.69 -38.86 -2.29
CA ALA A 606 -3.44 -39.88 -1.28
C ALA A 606 -4.35 -41.13 -1.42
N ARG A 607 -5.50 -40.97 -2.09
CA ARG A 607 -6.42 -42.11 -2.36
C ARG A 607 -6.11 -42.86 -3.64
N SER A 608 -5.23 -42.32 -4.50
CA SER A 608 -4.86 -42.95 -5.76
C SER A 608 -4.17 -44.33 -5.55
N PRO A 609 -4.26 -45.25 -6.52
CA PRO A 609 -3.52 -46.52 -6.44
C PRO A 609 -2.01 -46.32 -6.31
N ASP A 610 -1.44 -45.37 -7.06
CA ASP A 610 0.00 -45.09 -7.05
C ASP A 610 0.47 -44.60 -5.66
N ALA A 611 -0.29 -43.71 -5.02
CA ALA A 611 0.03 -43.20 -3.67
C ALA A 611 0.00 -44.34 -2.64
N LYS A 612 -1.01 -45.23 -2.73
CA LYS A 612 -1.12 -46.38 -1.84
C LYS A 612 0.02 -47.37 -2.03
N ALA A 613 0.44 -47.60 -3.27
CA ALA A 613 1.55 -48.50 -3.61
C ALA A 613 2.88 -47.98 -2.99
N HIS A 614 3.07 -46.66 -2.89
CA HIS A 614 4.24 -46.03 -2.30
C HIS A 614 4.07 -45.67 -0.82
N GLY A 615 2.90 -45.91 -0.21
CA GLY A 615 2.62 -45.61 1.20
C GLY A 615 2.43 -44.11 1.50
N TYR A 616 2.20 -43.25 0.49
CA TYR A 616 2.03 -41.81 0.66
C TYR A 616 0.66 -41.47 1.22
N LYS A 617 0.64 -40.59 2.20
CA LYS A 617 -0.55 -39.99 2.85
C LYS A 617 -0.76 -38.55 2.38
N ALA A 618 -1.91 -37.95 2.69
CA ALA A 618 -2.20 -36.57 2.31
C ALA A 618 -1.19 -35.53 2.84
N GLY A 619 -0.54 -35.81 3.98
CA GLY A 619 0.54 -34.97 4.52
C GLY A 619 1.78 -34.91 3.65
N ASP A 620 2.11 -36.06 2.98
CA ASP A 620 3.32 -36.16 2.16
C ASP A 620 3.27 -35.27 0.91
N PHE A 621 2.08 -34.97 0.41
CA PHE A 621 1.83 -34.07 -0.73
C PHE A 621 1.85 -32.57 -0.34
N SER A 622 2.19 -32.23 0.89
CA SER A 622 2.41 -30.81 1.27
C SER A 622 3.82 -30.37 0.87
N TYR A 623 3.92 -29.37 -0.01
CA TYR A 623 5.23 -28.78 -0.32
C TYR A 623 5.80 -27.94 0.83
N ASN A 624 5.03 -27.67 1.89
CA ASN A 624 5.52 -26.96 3.10
C ASN A 624 6.17 -27.89 4.11
N THR A 625 5.60 -29.09 4.32
CA THR A 625 5.98 -29.99 5.42
C THR A 625 6.07 -31.46 5.01
N GLY A 626 5.64 -31.82 3.78
CA GLY A 626 5.53 -33.20 3.33
C GLY A 626 6.87 -33.78 2.86
N SER A 627 6.94 -35.13 2.81
CA SER A 627 8.12 -35.85 2.34
C SER A 627 8.36 -35.72 0.83
N LEU A 628 7.33 -35.35 0.06
CA LEU A 628 7.41 -35.15 -1.40
C LEU A 628 7.78 -33.70 -1.77
N ARG A 629 8.14 -32.84 -0.82
CA ARG A 629 8.65 -31.49 -1.11
C ARG A 629 10.03 -31.56 -1.75
N CYS A 630 10.36 -30.56 -2.55
CA CYS A 630 11.70 -30.46 -3.14
C CYS A 630 12.77 -30.24 -2.06
N PRO A 631 13.80 -31.08 -1.97
CA PRO A 631 14.87 -30.91 -0.97
C PRO A 631 15.81 -29.72 -1.32
N GLY A 632 15.94 -29.37 -2.61
CA GLY A 632 16.86 -28.30 -3.03
C GLY A 632 16.39 -26.90 -2.65
N CYS A 633 15.07 -26.64 -2.68
CA CYS A 633 14.48 -25.35 -2.31
C CYS A 633 13.59 -25.41 -1.07
N ASP A 634 13.54 -26.57 -0.40
CA ASP A 634 12.67 -26.78 0.77
C ASP A 634 11.19 -26.40 0.50
N GLY A 635 10.74 -26.60 -0.74
CA GLY A 635 9.34 -26.34 -1.18
C GLY A 635 9.02 -24.89 -1.48
N THR A 636 9.98 -23.99 -1.58
CA THR A 636 9.76 -22.59 -2.01
C THR A 636 9.60 -22.45 -3.52
N GLY A 637 10.16 -23.39 -4.32
CA GLY A 637 10.20 -23.28 -5.78
C GLY A 637 11.40 -22.49 -6.30
N GLU A 638 11.99 -21.66 -5.47
CA GLU A 638 13.08 -20.75 -5.80
C GLU A 638 14.27 -20.94 -4.87
N VAL A 639 15.46 -20.55 -5.33
CA VAL A 639 16.68 -20.45 -4.54
C VAL A 639 17.15 -19.02 -4.59
N SER A 640 17.28 -18.39 -3.42
CA SER A 640 17.88 -17.06 -3.31
C SER A 640 19.41 -17.21 -3.35
N LEU A 641 20.03 -16.54 -4.29
CA LEU A 641 21.48 -16.45 -4.39
C LEU A 641 21.92 -15.14 -3.73
N ASP A 642 22.60 -15.26 -2.59
CA ASP A 642 23.33 -14.14 -1.99
C ASP A 642 24.54 -13.84 -2.88
N VAL A 643 24.42 -12.82 -3.72
CA VAL A 643 25.52 -12.31 -4.53
C VAL A 643 26.14 -11.16 -3.78
N GLN A 644 27.26 -11.40 -3.09
CA GLN A 644 27.99 -10.37 -2.36
C GLN A 644 28.03 -9.05 -3.14
N PHE A 645 27.50 -7.96 -2.54
CA PHE A 645 27.42 -6.61 -3.10
C PHE A 645 26.34 -6.37 -4.18
N LEU A 646 25.43 -7.32 -4.46
CA LEU A 646 24.24 -7.16 -5.31
C LEU A 646 23.00 -7.52 -4.47
N PRO A 647 21.80 -7.05 -4.88
CA PRO A 647 20.56 -7.56 -4.31
C PRO A 647 20.46 -9.08 -4.51
N ASP A 648 19.90 -9.78 -3.53
CA ASP A 648 19.63 -11.21 -3.64
C ASP A 648 18.85 -11.49 -4.94
N VAL A 649 19.32 -12.45 -5.72
CA VAL A 649 18.68 -12.87 -6.97
C VAL A 649 17.95 -14.18 -6.72
N ASN A 650 16.64 -14.17 -6.83
CA ASN A 650 15.82 -15.37 -6.79
C ASN A 650 15.83 -16.02 -8.17
N ILE A 651 16.22 -17.27 -8.24
CA ILE A 651 16.16 -18.07 -9.46
C ILE A 651 15.26 -19.29 -9.23
N PRO A 652 14.52 -19.77 -10.26
CA PRO A 652 13.81 -21.03 -10.16
C PRO A 652 14.75 -22.15 -9.71
N CYS A 653 14.31 -22.95 -8.75
CA CYS A 653 15.12 -24.05 -8.22
C CYS A 653 15.55 -25.00 -9.34
N PRO A 654 16.83 -25.29 -9.53
CA PRO A 654 17.31 -26.16 -10.61
C PRO A 654 16.79 -27.60 -10.51
N ASP A 655 16.50 -28.07 -9.28
CA ASP A 655 16.03 -29.44 -9.04
C ASP A 655 14.56 -29.63 -9.41
N CYS A 656 13.69 -28.70 -9.00
CA CYS A 656 12.25 -28.80 -9.21
C CYS A 656 11.71 -27.86 -10.30
N ARG A 657 12.53 -26.97 -10.83
CA ARG A 657 12.16 -25.97 -11.87
C ARG A 657 10.92 -25.16 -11.52
N GLY A 658 10.80 -24.75 -10.26
CA GLY A 658 9.66 -23.96 -9.76
C GLY A 658 8.49 -24.80 -9.22
N SER A 659 8.39 -26.10 -9.51
CA SER A 659 7.24 -26.94 -9.13
C SER A 659 7.08 -27.18 -7.63
N ARG A 660 8.09 -26.86 -6.80
CA ARG A 660 8.12 -27.03 -5.32
C ARG A 660 8.18 -28.48 -4.83
N TYR A 661 8.05 -29.45 -5.73
CA TYR A 661 8.00 -30.88 -5.41
C TYR A 661 9.25 -31.64 -5.84
N ALA A 662 9.56 -32.70 -5.12
CA ALA A 662 10.53 -33.71 -5.53
C ALA A 662 10.03 -34.48 -6.73
N ARG A 663 10.93 -35.04 -7.53
CA ARG A 663 10.59 -35.87 -8.73
C ARG A 663 9.63 -37.02 -8.42
N ALA A 664 9.70 -37.57 -7.22
CA ALA A 664 8.82 -38.66 -6.78
C ALA A 664 7.33 -38.27 -6.76
N ALA A 665 6.98 -37.01 -6.55
CA ALA A 665 5.60 -36.54 -6.63
C ALA A 665 5.01 -36.65 -8.04
N GLY A 666 5.84 -36.59 -9.08
CA GLY A 666 5.44 -36.77 -10.49
C GLY A 666 5.05 -38.20 -10.87
N LEU A 667 5.41 -39.18 -10.03
CA LEU A 667 5.07 -40.59 -10.25
C LEU A 667 3.61 -40.93 -9.86
N VAL A 668 3.02 -40.13 -8.97
CA VAL A 668 1.64 -40.31 -8.52
C VAL A 668 0.71 -39.50 -9.42
N LYS A 669 -0.19 -40.15 -10.12
CA LYS A 669 -1.08 -39.52 -11.09
C LYS A 669 -2.55 -39.75 -10.77
N LEU A 670 -3.37 -38.75 -11.11
CA LEU A 670 -4.83 -38.86 -11.16
C LEU A 670 -5.29 -38.86 -12.61
N THR A 671 -6.38 -39.54 -12.89
CA THR A 671 -6.98 -39.61 -14.22
C THR A 671 -8.17 -38.66 -14.31
N GLY A 672 -8.16 -37.76 -15.29
CA GLY A 672 -9.27 -36.87 -15.62
C GLY A 672 -10.36 -37.53 -16.47
N PRO A 673 -11.46 -36.81 -16.78
CA PRO A 673 -12.66 -37.32 -17.46
C PRO A 673 -12.40 -37.88 -18.87
N ALA A 674 -11.42 -37.35 -19.59
CA ALA A 674 -11.07 -37.77 -20.95
C ALA A 674 -9.93 -38.80 -21.00
N GLY A 675 -9.58 -39.38 -19.83
CA GLY A 675 -8.50 -40.37 -19.72
C GLY A 675 -7.08 -39.78 -19.61
N GLN A 676 -6.95 -38.45 -19.65
CA GLN A 676 -5.68 -37.73 -19.40
C GLN A 676 -5.24 -37.96 -17.95
N THR A 677 -3.94 -38.07 -17.74
CA THR A 677 -3.37 -38.21 -16.39
C THR A 677 -2.51 -37.00 -16.04
N ALA A 678 -2.57 -36.57 -14.78
CA ALA A 678 -1.69 -35.51 -14.26
C ALA A 678 -1.26 -35.84 -12.84
N SER A 679 -0.02 -35.47 -12.50
CA SER A 679 0.51 -35.45 -11.14
C SER A 679 0.12 -34.15 -10.43
N LEU A 680 0.33 -34.09 -9.11
CA LEU A 680 0.03 -32.85 -8.37
C LEU A 680 0.88 -31.64 -8.82
N PRO A 681 2.21 -31.75 -9.06
CA PRO A 681 2.99 -30.70 -9.69
C PRO A 681 2.41 -30.21 -11.01
N GLU A 682 2.07 -31.13 -11.93
CA GLU A 682 1.48 -30.77 -13.24
C GLU A 682 0.12 -30.09 -13.11
N LEU A 683 -0.69 -30.44 -12.09
CA LEU A 683 -1.94 -29.74 -11.80
C LEU A 683 -1.69 -28.33 -11.23
N MET A 684 -0.65 -28.16 -10.40
CA MET A 684 -0.30 -26.82 -9.87
C MET A 684 0.16 -25.87 -10.97
N ASP A 685 0.73 -26.37 -12.06
CA ASP A 685 1.15 -25.57 -13.23
C ASP A 685 -0.03 -25.24 -14.18
N MET A 686 -1.20 -25.89 -14.01
CA MET A 686 -2.38 -25.58 -14.83
C MET A 686 -3.03 -24.27 -14.39
N ASP A 687 -3.50 -23.49 -15.36
CA ASP A 687 -4.44 -22.40 -15.08
C ASP A 687 -5.79 -22.95 -14.58
N VAL A 688 -6.55 -22.11 -13.87
CA VAL A 688 -7.84 -22.51 -13.27
C VAL A 688 -8.83 -23.04 -14.32
N ASN A 689 -8.90 -22.42 -15.53
CA ASN A 689 -9.81 -22.85 -16.59
C ASN A 689 -9.46 -24.26 -17.09
N THR A 690 -8.19 -24.55 -17.28
CA THR A 690 -7.68 -25.88 -17.68
C THR A 690 -7.91 -26.89 -16.55
N ALA A 691 -7.63 -26.50 -15.30
CA ALA A 691 -7.85 -27.36 -14.14
C ALA A 691 -9.33 -27.71 -13.92
N ILE A 692 -10.28 -26.82 -14.23
CA ILE A 692 -11.73 -27.11 -14.19
C ILE A 692 -12.06 -28.30 -15.11
N ASN A 693 -11.52 -28.32 -16.32
CA ASN A 693 -11.76 -29.40 -17.29
C ASN A 693 -11.19 -30.74 -16.80
N PHE A 694 -9.98 -30.72 -16.24
CA PHE A 694 -9.36 -31.92 -15.67
C PHE A 694 -10.12 -32.42 -14.43
N CYS A 695 -10.51 -31.51 -13.53
CA CYS A 695 -11.15 -31.82 -12.26
C CYS A 695 -12.68 -31.98 -12.36
N ARG A 696 -13.27 -32.09 -13.56
CA ARG A 696 -14.73 -32.07 -13.77
C ARG A 696 -15.50 -33.12 -12.93
N ASN A 697 -14.91 -34.27 -12.70
CA ASN A 697 -15.48 -35.37 -11.89
C ASN A 697 -15.16 -35.21 -10.39
N MET A 698 -14.33 -34.26 -9.99
CA MET A 698 -13.92 -34.00 -8.60
C MET A 698 -14.77 -32.87 -8.03
N LYS A 699 -16.01 -33.20 -7.58
CA LYS A 699 -17.07 -32.20 -7.25
C LYS A 699 -16.56 -31.03 -6.41
N THR A 700 -15.92 -31.31 -5.26
CA THR A 700 -15.46 -30.24 -4.32
C THR A 700 -14.41 -29.33 -4.95
N VAL A 701 -13.41 -29.94 -5.61
CA VAL A 701 -12.34 -29.19 -6.30
C VAL A 701 -12.93 -28.35 -7.43
N CYS A 702 -13.77 -28.97 -8.28
CA CYS A 702 -14.40 -28.28 -9.41
C CYS A 702 -15.28 -27.11 -8.99
N GLN A 703 -16.01 -27.22 -7.86
CA GLN A 703 -16.80 -26.10 -7.33
C GLN A 703 -15.92 -24.92 -6.93
N LYS A 704 -14.83 -25.15 -6.19
CA LYS A 704 -13.89 -24.10 -5.79
C LYS A 704 -13.21 -23.44 -6.99
N LEU A 705 -12.81 -24.24 -7.99
CA LEU A 705 -12.22 -23.73 -9.23
C LEU A 705 -13.21 -22.87 -10.02
N LYS A 706 -14.50 -23.27 -10.09
CA LYS A 706 -15.55 -22.45 -10.73
C LYS A 706 -15.77 -21.11 -10.01
N VAL A 707 -15.66 -21.07 -8.70
CA VAL A 707 -15.69 -19.79 -7.95
C VAL A 707 -14.53 -18.88 -8.38
N LEU A 708 -13.31 -19.41 -8.49
CA LEU A 708 -12.18 -18.64 -9.01
C LEU A 708 -12.42 -18.14 -10.43
N GLN A 709 -13.02 -18.96 -11.30
CA GLN A 709 -13.40 -18.54 -12.65
C GLN A 709 -14.44 -17.43 -12.64
N GLN A 710 -15.48 -17.53 -11.80
CA GLN A 710 -16.51 -16.50 -11.64
C GLN A 710 -15.94 -15.16 -11.15
N LEU A 711 -14.86 -15.24 -10.36
CA LEU A 711 -14.10 -14.06 -9.90
C LEU A 711 -13.18 -13.45 -10.98
N GLY A 712 -13.20 -14.01 -12.22
CA GLY A 712 -12.30 -13.57 -13.29
C GLY A 712 -10.84 -13.96 -13.08
N LEU A 713 -10.56 -14.98 -12.24
CA LEU A 713 -9.22 -15.49 -11.95
C LEU A 713 -8.92 -16.78 -12.73
N GLY A 714 -9.65 -17.05 -13.79
CA GLY A 714 -9.55 -18.28 -14.57
C GLY A 714 -8.19 -18.50 -15.25
N TYR A 715 -7.43 -17.45 -15.47
CA TYR A 715 -6.12 -17.45 -16.12
C TYR A 715 -4.95 -17.71 -15.17
N LEU A 716 -5.14 -17.51 -13.84
CA LEU A 716 -4.09 -17.74 -12.87
C LEU A 716 -3.74 -19.22 -12.77
N THR A 717 -2.45 -19.53 -12.63
CA THR A 717 -2.03 -20.90 -12.33
C THR A 717 -2.33 -21.26 -10.88
N LEU A 718 -2.63 -22.53 -10.62
CA LEU A 718 -2.91 -22.98 -9.24
C LEU A 718 -1.70 -22.80 -8.32
N GLY A 719 -0.48 -22.91 -8.88
CA GLY A 719 0.79 -22.72 -8.21
C GLY A 719 1.27 -21.28 -8.12
N GLU A 720 0.55 -20.32 -8.71
CA GLU A 720 0.89 -18.89 -8.65
C GLU A 720 1.04 -18.41 -7.21
N GLU A 721 2.11 -17.69 -6.93
CA GLU A 721 2.40 -17.18 -5.60
C GLU A 721 1.45 -16.02 -5.25
N THR A 722 0.88 -16.03 -4.05
CA THR A 722 -0.03 -14.94 -3.67
C THR A 722 0.64 -13.57 -3.53
N PRO A 723 1.94 -13.44 -3.16
CA PRO A 723 2.62 -12.15 -3.18
C PRO A 723 2.85 -11.56 -4.57
N SER A 724 2.85 -12.38 -5.64
CA SER A 724 3.05 -11.92 -7.03
C SER A 724 1.77 -11.35 -7.66
N LEU A 725 0.61 -11.59 -7.03
CA LEU A 725 -0.68 -11.15 -7.54
C LEU A 725 -0.80 -9.61 -7.54
N SER A 726 -1.45 -9.08 -8.57
CA SER A 726 -1.86 -7.67 -8.59
C SER A 726 -2.86 -7.37 -7.46
N GLY A 727 -3.07 -6.06 -7.16
CA GLY A 727 -4.01 -5.64 -6.11
C GLY A 727 -5.42 -6.18 -6.35
N GLY A 728 -5.93 -6.04 -7.57
CA GLY A 728 -7.26 -6.52 -7.93
C GLY A 728 -7.39 -8.04 -7.91
N GLU A 729 -6.36 -8.79 -8.34
CA GLU A 729 -6.34 -10.26 -8.23
C GLU A 729 -6.39 -10.71 -6.77
N ALA A 730 -5.58 -10.09 -5.91
CA ALA A 730 -5.57 -10.38 -4.48
C ALA A 730 -6.95 -10.11 -3.85
N GLN A 731 -7.59 -8.97 -4.15
CA GLN A 731 -8.93 -8.64 -3.66
C GLN A 731 -9.96 -9.68 -4.11
N ARG A 732 -9.96 -10.03 -5.40
CA ARG A 732 -10.89 -11.05 -5.93
C ARG A 732 -10.64 -12.43 -5.33
N LEU A 733 -9.39 -12.80 -5.08
CA LEU A 733 -9.05 -14.06 -4.44
C LEU A 733 -9.55 -14.13 -2.98
N LYS A 734 -9.53 -13.01 -2.24
CA LYS A 734 -10.09 -12.93 -0.87
C LYS A 734 -11.57 -13.31 -0.81
N LEU A 735 -12.32 -13.11 -1.89
CA LEU A 735 -13.74 -13.45 -1.99
C LEU A 735 -14.01 -14.93 -2.29
N ALA A 736 -12.98 -15.71 -2.65
CA ALA A 736 -13.18 -17.10 -3.09
C ALA A 736 -13.87 -18.00 -2.05
N SER A 737 -13.73 -17.69 -0.74
CA SER A 737 -14.39 -18.43 0.34
C SER A 737 -15.82 -17.96 0.64
N GLU A 738 -16.21 -16.79 0.12
CA GLU A 738 -17.46 -16.11 0.49
C GLU A 738 -18.58 -16.29 -0.53
N ILE A 739 -18.25 -16.47 -1.80
CA ILE A 739 -19.25 -16.62 -2.87
C ILE A 739 -20.03 -17.94 -2.68
N GLY A 740 -21.36 -17.85 -2.83
CA GLY A 740 -22.28 -18.99 -2.78
C GLY A 740 -22.85 -19.32 -1.40
N ARG A 741 -22.61 -18.46 -0.39
CA ARG A 741 -23.24 -18.57 0.94
C ARG A 741 -24.37 -17.54 1.08
N THR A 742 -25.41 -17.84 1.87
CA THR A 742 -26.40 -16.83 2.30
C THR A 742 -25.72 -15.85 3.27
N GLN A 743 -25.92 -14.54 3.03
CA GLN A 743 -25.12 -13.49 3.71
C GLN A 743 -25.96 -12.28 4.09
N THR A 744 -27.23 -12.51 4.45
CA THR A 744 -28.19 -11.46 4.84
C THR A 744 -27.78 -10.65 6.06
N ASP A 745 -26.86 -11.18 6.87
CA ASP A 745 -26.30 -10.60 8.07
C ASP A 745 -24.86 -10.06 7.89
N SER A 746 -24.40 -9.95 6.63
CA SER A 746 -23.01 -9.63 6.34
C SER A 746 -22.88 -8.30 5.58
N VAL A 747 -21.88 -7.50 5.98
CA VAL A 747 -21.44 -6.29 5.28
C VAL A 747 -20.09 -6.55 4.64
N PHE A 748 -19.99 -6.39 3.32
CA PHE A 748 -18.75 -6.42 2.57
C PHE A 748 -18.31 -5.00 2.27
N VAL A 749 -17.08 -4.67 2.65
CA VAL A 749 -16.46 -3.37 2.41
C VAL A 749 -15.30 -3.55 1.45
N PHE A 750 -15.31 -2.83 0.33
CA PHE A 750 -14.25 -2.85 -0.67
C PHE A 750 -13.55 -1.50 -0.73
N ASP A 751 -12.22 -1.54 -0.76
CA ASP A 751 -11.38 -0.35 -0.91
C ASP A 751 -10.76 -0.32 -2.32
N GLU A 752 -11.28 0.58 -3.16
CA GLU A 752 -10.87 0.82 -4.55
C GLU A 752 -10.67 -0.48 -5.37
N PRO A 753 -11.69 -1.34 -5.50
CA PRO A 753 -11.54 -2.66 -6.13
C PRO A 753 -11.38 -2.62 -7.66
N SER A 754 -11.64 -1.49 -8.31
CA SER A 754 -11.46 -1.33 -9.77
C SER A 754 -10.00 -0.99 -10.16
N ILE A 755 -9.11 -0.79 -9.19
CA ILE A 755 -7.71 -0.45 -9.45
C ILE A 755 -7.07 -1.46 -10.41
N GLY A 756 -6.52 -0.96 -11.52
CA GLY A 756 -5.81 -1.77 -12.52
C GLY A 756 -6.71 -2.71 -13.33
N LEU A 757 -8.02 -2.45 -13.37
CA LEU A 757 -8.97 -3.26 -14.12
C LEU A 757 -9.33 -2.62 -15.47
N HIS A 758 -9.21 -3.41 -16.54
CA HIS A 758 -9.78 -3.07 -17.84
C HIS A 758 -11.32 -2.99 -17.74
N PRO A 759 -12.04 -2.18 -18.57
CA PRO A 759 -13.51 -2.11 -18.55
C PRO A 759 -14.22 -3.48 -18.60
N LEU A 760 -13.67 -4.45 -19.32
CA LEU A 760 -14.18 -5.83 -19.32
C LEU A 760 -14.03 -6.53 -17.95
N ASP A 761 -12.94 -6.27 -17.24
CA ASP A 761 -12.72 -6.82 -15.89
C ASP A 761 -13.64 -6.12 -14.86
N VAL A 762 -13.95 -4.84 -15.05
CA VAL A 762 -14.95 -4.11 -14.24
C VAL A 762 -16.34 -4.75 -14.38
N GLN A 763 -16.70 -5.23 -15.56
CA GLN A 763 -17.95 -5.99 -15.74
C GLN A 763 -17.99 -7.26 -14.90
N VAL A 764 -16.88 -7.99 -14.82
CA VAL A 764 -16.75 -9.18 -13.96
C VAL A 764 -16.90 -8.80 -12.49
N LEU A 765 -16.26 -7.70 -12.06
CA LEU A 765 -16.38 -7.18 -10.69
C LEU A 765 -17.83 -6.80 -10.34
N LEU A 766 -18.55 -6.14 -11.23
CA LEU A 766 -19.97 -5.82 -11.06
C LEU A 766 -20.82 -7.09 -10.94
N GLY A 767 -20.48 -8.14 -11.68
CA GLY A 767 -21.11 -9.46 -11.55
C GLY A 767 -20.87 -10.09 -10.16
N VAL A 768 -19.68 -9.91 -9.59
CA VAL A 768 -19.36 -10.35 -8.23
C VAL A 768 -20.20 -9.60 -7.19
N PHE A 769 -20.31 -8.27 -7.31
CA PHE A 769 -21.18 -7.49 -6.43
C PHE A 769 -22.64 -7.94 -6.52
N GLN A 770 -23.14 -8.19 -7.74
CA GLN A 770 -24.49 -8.69 -7.91
C GLN A 770 -24.69 -10.05 -7.24
N ALA A 771 -23.74 -10.96 -7.34
CA ALA A 771 -23.82 -12.27 -6.69
C ALA A 771 -23.85 -12.16 -5.15
N LEU A 772 -23.10 -11.24 -4.55
CA LEU A 772 -23.16 -10.98 -3.10
C LEU A 772 -24.53 -10.41 -2.69
N LEU A 773 -25.05 -9.44 -3.45
CA LEU A 773 -26.38 -8.83 -3.22
C LEU A 773 -27.52 -9.85 -3.38
N ASP A 774 -27.45 -10.73 -4.38
CA ASP A 774 -28.43 -11.80 -4.60
C ASP A 774 -28.47 -12.81 -3.44
N ASN A 775 -27.34 -12.96 -2.72
CA ASN A 775 -27.23 -13.75 -1.48
C ASN A 775 -27.64 -12.95 -0.22
N GLY A 776 -28.07 -11.70 -0.38
CA GLY A 776 -28.60 -10.85 0.67
C GLY A 776 -27.56 -9.96 1.39
N ALA A 777 -26.31 -9.95 0.96
CA ALA A 777 -25.27 -9.13 1.56
C ALA A 777 -25.50 -7.62 1.36
N THR A 778 -25.00 -6.79 2.27
CA THR A 778 -24.81 -5.36 2.07
C THR A 778 -23.41 -5.12 1.54
N VAL A 779 -23.28 -4.34 0.47
CA VAL A 779 -21.98 -4.06 -0.17
C VAL A 779 -21.69 -2.56 -0.11
N VAL A 780 -20.56 -2.19 0.50
CA VAL A 780 -20.04 -0.81 0.57
C VAL A 780 -18.72 -0.74 -0.17
N VAL A 781 -18.58 0.19 -1.09
CA VAL A 781 -17.41 0.31 -1.95
C VAL A 781 -16.87 1.74 -1.90
N ILE A 782 -15.59 1.92 -1.59
CA ILE A 782 -14.89 3.18 -1.81
C ILE A 782 -14.42 3.16 -3.27
N GLU A 783 -14.83 4.13 -4.09
CA GLU A 783 -14.53 4.09 -5.52
C GLU A 783 -14.43 5.46 -6.20
N HIS A 784 -13.63 5.47 -7.29
CA HIS A 784 -13.48 6.60 -8.20
C HIS A 784 -13.88 6.27 -9.65
N ASP A 785 -13.93 4.97 -9.99
CA ASP A 785 -14.32 4.49 -11.31
C ASP A 785 -15.78 4.84 -11.60
N LEU A 786 -16.00 5.57 -12.71
CA LEU A 786 -17.33 6.07 -13.07
C LEU A 786 -18.30 4.95 -13.44
N ASP A 787 -17.79 3.82 -13.94
CA ASP A 787 -18.62 2.69 -14.33
C ASP A 787 -19.14 1.94 -13.09
N VAL A 788 -18.31 1.80 -12.06
CA VAL A 788 -18.75 1.27 -10.75
C VAL A 788 -19.76 2.22 -10.10
N ILE A 789 -19.46 3.53 -10.10
CA ILE A 789 -20.34 4.56 -9.50
C ILE A 789 -21.71 4.60 -10.20
N ARG A 790 -21.77 4.52 -11.54
CA ARG A 790 -23.02 4.47 -12.32
C ARG A 790 -23.87 3.24 -12.00
N ASN A 791 -23.25 2.15 -11.56
CA ASN A 791 -23.89 0.89 -11.21
C ASN A 791 -24.31 0.79 -9.73
N ALA A 792 -24.02 1.80 -8.90
CA ALA A 792 -24.44 1.85 -7.49
C ALA A 792 -25.98 1.95 -7.36
N ASP A 793 -26.53 1.37 -6.29
CA ASP A 793 -27.90 1.64 -5.85
C ASP A 793 -27.96 2.99 -5.11
N TYR A 794 -26.91 3.27 -4.30
CA TYR A 794 -26.81 4.47 -3.48
C TYR A 794 -25.39 5.01 -3.52
N ILE A 795 -25.22 6.32 -3.59
CA ILE A 795 -23.93 6.99 -3.62
C ILE A 795 -23.84 7.95 -2.45
N ILE A 796 -22.69 8.00 -1.80
CA ILE A 796 -22.31 9.00 -0.81
C ILE A 796 -21.11 9.76 -1.38
N ASP A 797 -21.30 11.02 -1.76
CA ASP A 797 -20.26 11.87 -2.34
C ASP A 797 -19.64 12.76 -1.25
N MET A 798 -18.34 12.54 -1.00
CA MET A 798 -17.55 13.25 0.02
C MET A 798 -16.80 14.43 -0.58
N GLY A 799 -16.87 15.59 0.07
CA GLY A 799 -16.20 16.78 -0.43
C GLY A 799 -16.38 18.02 0.45
N PRO A 800 -16.42 19.24 -0.17
CA PRO A 800 -16.25 19.51 -1.61
C PRO A 800 -14.80 19.48 -2.10
N GLY A 801 -13.81 19.48 -1.21
CA GLY A 801 -12.37 19.45 -1.51
C GLY A 801 -11.64 18.39 -0.71
N GLY A 802 -10.28 18.40 -0.79
CA GLY A 802 -9.41 17.60 0.06
C GLY A 802 -8.99 18.36 1.33
N GLY A 803 -8.55 17.64 2.36
CA GLY A 803 -8.07 18.22 3.62
C GLY A 803 -9.18 18.97 4.38
N ASP A 804 -8.87 20.14 4.94
CA ASP A 804 -9.82 20.93 5.77
C ASP A 804 -11.03 21.46 4.98
N ALA A 805 -10.89 21.63 3.67
CA ALA A 805 -12.00 21.97 2.76
C ALA A 805 -12.95 20.78 2.49
N GLY A 806 -12.54 19.57 2.86
CA GLY A 806 -13.33 18.34 2.71
C GLY A 806 -14.02 17.90 4.00
N GLY A 807 -14.17 16.58 4.12
CA GLY A 807 -14.65 15.92 5.34
C GLY A 807 -16.14 16.07 5.59
N ARG A 808 -16.94 16.35 4.56
CA ARG A 808 -18.40 16.45 4.64
C ARG A 808 -19.06 15.59 3.57
N ILE A 809 -20.26 15.14 3.82
CA ILE A 809 -21.13 14.60 2.79
C ILE A 809 -21.69 15.77 2.00
N VAL A 810 -21.41 15.83 0.70
CA VAL A 810 -21.84 16.90 -0.20
C VAL A 810 -23.20 16.55 -0.83
N ALA A 811 -23.35 15.28 -1.20
CA ALA A 811 -24.58 14.76 -1.77
C ALA A 811 -24.71 13.26 -1.47
N CYS A 812 -25.94 12.76 -1.36
CA CYS A 812 -26.22 11.33 -1.27
C CYS A 812 -27.54 11.02 -2.00
N GLY A 813 -27.58 9.82 -2.60
CA GLY A 813 -28.76 9.39 -3.36
C GLY A 813 -28.43 8.40 -4.48
N THR A 814 -29.40 8.19 -5.39
CA THR A 814 -29.16 7.39 -6.60
C THR A 814 -28.20 8.08 -7.56
N PRO A 815 -27.56 7.37 -8.50
CA PRO A 815 -26.74 8.00 -9.53
C PRO A 815 -27.42 9.15 -10.26
N GLU A 816 -28.72 9.05 -10.53
CA GLU A 816 -29.50 10.10 -11.18
C GLU A 816 -29.64 11.34 -10.29
N GLN A 817 -29.86 11.17 -8.99
CA GLN A 817 -29.92 12.28 -8.03
C GLN A 817 -28.58 12.98 -7.93
N ILE A 818 -27.48 12.21 -7.81
CA ILE A 818 -26.10 12.74 -7.76
C ILE A 818 -25.75 13.49 -9.06
N CYS A 819 -26.12 12.97 -10.24
CA CYS A 819 -25.94 13.68 -11.52
C CYS A 819 -26.62 15.07 -11.53
N ASN A 820 -27.75 15.21 -10.88
CA ASN A 820 -28.53 16.45 -10.87
C ASN A 820 -28.16 17.40 -9.74
N ASP A 821 -27.34 16.95 -8.78
CA ASP A 821 -26.90 17.79 -7.67
C ASP A 821 -25.74 18.73 -8.10
N PRO A 822 -25.93 20.07 -8.05
CA PRO A 822 -24.90 21.02 -8.45
C PRO A 822 -23.70 21.05 -7.49
N ALA A 823 -23.85 20.60 -6.24
CA ALA A 823 -22.79 20.55 -5.24
C ALA A 823 -21.85 19.37 -5.48
N SER A 824 -22.34 18.29 -6.12
CA SER A 824 -21.56 17.11 -6.40
C SER A 824 -20.55 17.35 -7.53
N ILE A 825 -19.26 17.21 -7.21
CA ILE A 825 -18.17 17.22 -8.20
C ILE A 825 -18.25 15.93 -9.03
N THR A 826 -18.42 14.78 -8.38
CA THR A 826 -18.58 13.47 -9.03
C THR A 826 -19.74 13.46 -10.00
N GLY A 827 -20.88 14.05 -9.64
CA GLY A 827 -22.07 14.15 -10.48
C GLY A 827 -21.83 14.86 -11.82
N ARG A 828 -20.91 15.82 -11.89
CA ARG A 828 -20.52 16.50 -13.15
C ARG A 828 -19.88 15.54 -14.16
N TYR A 829 -19.10 14.57 -13.68
CA TYR A 829 -18.43 13.56 -14.51
C TYR A 829 -19.35 12.39 -14.86
N LEU A 830 -20.34 12.10 -14.03
CA LEU A 830 -21.36 11.10 -14.34
C LEU A 830 -22.31 11.52 -15.47
N ARG A 831 -22.51 12.83 -15.69
CA ARG A 831 -23.34 13.38 -16.78
C ARG A 831 -22.73 13.20 -18.19
N ARG A 832 -21.42 13.06 -18.26
CA ARG A 832 -20.67 12.85 -19.51
C ARG A 832 -20.66 11.35 -19.85
#